data_26e00a631b81f0298ecabef7f0d2df8e
#
_entry.id   26e00a631b81f0298ecabef7f0d2df8e
#
_cell.length_a   1.000
_cell.length_b   1.000
_cell.length_c   1.000
_cell.angle_alpha   90.00
_cell.angle_beta   90.00
_cell.angle_gamma   90.00
#
_symmetry.space_group_name_H-M   'P 1'
#
loop_
_entity.id
_entity.type
_entity.pdbx_description
1 polymer ?
#
loop_
_entity_poly.entity_id
_entity_poly.type
_entity_poly.pdbx_seq_one_letter_code
_entity_poly.pdbx_strand_id
1 'polypeptide(L)'
;MASRRLGRVEKGQPLILGANRMEGGYNFAVEASEDSKVSLLLYKKRGAAAPVEIVFPKDFHTGRVWALKLCSASLKEFEYNYKIDGEIVQDPYAYGLHGREHFGVPYDPEKEVRCRFLNENVSGWENETAPAVEYENMILYKLHVRGYTKLARKMVSHKGTFLGLTEMIPYWKELGINAIELMPAYEFCEVPISKPKEGSEHIKTRRKENIVNYWGYASGFYFSPKSAYCSTREPEQEFRYMIRELHKNGIACIMEFYFPEETDSLMALRALQFWRDFYHVDGFHVLGEGFNREMLLRDGILSGAKLIFQGFDFDHFYRGKLPARRCGAESNMNFLQDMRRFLKSDEGMVEAAAWHIRHNSENHGVINYMVCQDGFTMNDLVSYNYKHNEANGEGNQDGSSYNYSWNCGVEGPTRKVSVRQMRERQIKNAFLMMLLSQGVPMIYHGDEFGNSQSGNNNAYCQDNATGWTDWKGLSRNQGLREFVKDAIAFRKAHPVLHMPVELKGVDYLTKGFPDVSLHGERAWYLSYENTSRLLGMMYYGAYAREKEDLEAAEDDFIYIGYNFHWENRSLALPNLPEGMCWKKIADTSLHGTGFCLEEEEEYKKSIEIGPRAIVVLLGRQEAEKDAIMAPVAALQDHHEA
;
A
#
# COMPACT_ATOMS: atom_id res chain seq x y z
N MET A 1 39.04 -32.56 16.34
CA MET A 1 39.43 -31.82 17.57
C MET A 1 38.72 -30.48 17.72
N ALA A 2 38.38 -29.76 16.66
CA ALA A 2 37.67 -28.48 16.75
C ALA A 2 36.22 -28.58 17.26
N SER A 3 35.48 -29.64 16.94
CA SER A 3 34.10 -29.88 17.39
C SER A 3 33.94 -30.01 18.91
N ARG A 4 34.95 -30.57 19.60
CA ARG A 4 34.92 -30.72 21.07
C ARG A 4 34.97 -29.39 21.84
N ARG A 5 35.34 -28.28 21.20
CA ARG A 5 35.35 -26.94 21.82
C ARG A 5 34.01 -26.19 21.71
N LEU A 6 33.10 -26.65 20.83
CA LEU A 6 31.81 -26.01 20.58
C LEU A 6 30.66 -26.57 21.43
N GLY A 7 30.85 -27.74 22.08
CA GLY A 7 29.84 -28.33 22.92
C GLY A 7 29.47 -29.78 22.54
N ARG A 8 28.56 -30.38 23.32
CA ARG A 8 28.03 -31.73 23.08
C ARG A 8 26.92 -31.66 22.03
N VAL A 9 26.87 -32.69 21.18
CA VAL A 9 25.81 -32.87 20.17
C VAL A 9 24.77 -33.85 20.73
N GLU A 10 23.49 -33.48 20.64
CA GLU A 10 22.35 -34.30 21.02
C GLU A 10 21.31 -34.29 19.88
N LYS A 11 20.34 -35.23 19.91
CA LYS A 11 19.22 -35.20 18.99
C LYS A 11 18.39 -33.96 19.24
N GLY A 12 18.08 -33.19 18.16
CA GLY A 12 17.30 -31.95 18.19
C GLY A 12 15.80 -32.20 18.15
N GLN A 13 15.05 -31.08 18.12
CA GLN A 13 13.60 -31.04 18.00
C GLN A 13 13.20 -30.85 16.53
N PRO A 14 12.61 -31.86 15.87
CA PRO A 14 12.29 -31.77 14.44
C PRO A 14 11.12 -30.83 14.12
N LEU A 15 10.26 -30.52 15.09
CA LEU A 15 9.11 -29.61 14.86
C LEU A 15 9.48 -28.13 14.80
N ILE A 16 10.70 -27.77 15.22
CA ILE A 16 11.18 -26.39 15.24
C ILE A 16 12.25 -26.24 14.16
N LEU A 17 11.80 -25.94 12.93
CA LEU A 17 12.69 -25.78 11.78
C LEU A 17 13.57 -24.53 11.92
N GLY A 18 14.73 -24.56 11.26
CA GLY A 18 15.73 -23.49 11.33
C GLY A 18 16.71 -23.63 12.50
N ALA A 19 17.47 -22.57 12.75
CA ALA A 19 18.45 -22.48 13.83
C ALA A 19 17.87 -21.65 15.00
N ASN A 20 17.43 -22.34 16.06
CA ASN A 20 16.71 -21.72 17.17
C ASN A 20 17.47 -21.93 18.48
N ARG A 21 17.51 -20.90 19.32
CA ARG A 21 18.00 -21.00 20.68
C ARG A 21 17.02 -21.78 21.54
N MET A 22 17.54 -22.69 22.34
CA MET A 22 16.81 -23.50 23.30
C MET A 22 17.52 -23.52 24.64
N GLU A 23 16.85 -24.01 25.67
CA GLU A 23 17.50 -24.23 26.96
C GLU A 23 18.73 -25.16 26.79
N GLY A 24 19.89 -24.64 27.22
CA GLY A 24 21.16 -25.34 27.16
C GLY A 24 21.85 -25.40 25.78
N GLY A 25 21.37 -24.67 24.75
CA GLY A 25 22.06 -24.67 23.45
C GLY A 25 21.24 -24.14 22.27
N TYR A 26 21.51 -24.66 21.08
CA TYR A 26 20.86 -24.30 19.84
C TYR A 26 20.35 -25.53 19.11
N ASN A 27 19.12 -25.50 18.66
CA ASN A 27 18.50 -26.50 17.79
C ASN A 27 18.69 -26.11 16.33
N PHE A 28 19.10 -27.04 15.50
CA PHE A 28 19.24 -26.93 14.06
C PHE A 28 18.37 -27.99 13.42
N ALA A 29 17.35 -27.60 12.67
CA ALA A 29 16.47 -28.54 12.00
C ALA A 29 16.27 -28.12 10.53
N VAL A 30 16.47 -29.07 9.60
CA VAL A 30 16.40 -28.84 8.16
C VAL A 30 15.77 -30.06 7.48
N GLU A 31 15.04 -29.83 6.39
CA GLU A 31 14.48 -30.89 5.57
C GLU A 31 15.51 -31.40 4.55
N ALA A 32 15.65 -32.73 4.50
CA ALA A 32 16.43 -33.46 3.51
C ALA A 32 15.88 -34.89 3.36
N SER A 33 16.32 -35.63 2.33
CA SER A 33 15.97 -37.04 2.21
C SER A 33 16.48 -37.85 3.44
N GLU A 34 15.76 -38.89 3.82
CA GLU A 34 16.16 -39.79 4.93
C GLU A 34 17.52 -40.44 4.71
N ASP A 35 17.91 -40.62 3.45
CA ASP A 35 19.21 -41.20 3.07
C ASP A 35 20.32 -40.16 2.91
N SER A 36 20.01 -38.88 3.04
CA SER A 36 20.96 -37.77 2.83
C SER A 36 22.07 -37.77 3.90
N LYS A 37 23.21 -37.24 3.51
CA LYS A 37 24.29 -36.90 4.43
C LYS A 37 24.22 -35.42 4.79
N VAL A 38 23.74 -35.12 5.98
CA VAL A 38 23.53 -33.76 6.47
C VAL A 38 24.64 -33.34 7.43
N SER A 39 25.18 -32.16 7.26
CA SER A 39 26.15 -31.51 8.16
C SER A 39 25.78 -30.07 8.42
N LEU A 40 26.06 -29.56 9.62
CA LEU A 40 26.06 -28.15 9.98
C LEU A 40 27.46 -27.58 9.76
N LEU A 41 27.55 -26.46 9.04
CA LEU A 41 28.78 -25.70 8.84
C LEU A 41 28.73 -24.44 9.68
N LEU A 42 29.65 -24.24 10.60
CA LEU A 42 29.77 -23.05 11.43
C LEU A 42 30.98 -22.21 10.99
N TYR A 43 30.69 -20.98 10.56
CA TYR A 43 31.68 -20.01 10.10
C TYR A 43 31.92 -18.96 11.19
N LYS A 44 33.16 -18.63 11.50
CA LYS A 44 33.45 -17.48 12.37
C LYS A 44 33.20 -16.17 11.61
N LYS A 45 32.48 -15.23 12.22
CA LYS A 45 32.18 -13.91 11.65
C LYS A 45 33.44 -13.10 11.30
N ARG A 46 34.55 -13.33 12.00
CA ARG A 46 35.84 -12.69 11.73
C ARG A 46 36.89 -13.76 11.46
N GLY A 47 37.45 -13.74 10.25
CA GLY A 47 38.56 -14.60 9.84
C GLY A 47 38.24 -15.49 8.64
N ALA A 48 39.28 -15.80 7.86
CA ALA A 48 39.19 -16.66 6.67
C ALA A 48 39.37 -18.15 6.97
N ALA A 49 39.13 -18.59 8.22
CA ALA A 49 39.30 -20.00 8.60
C ALA A 49 38.18 -20.86 7.99
N ALA A 50 38.50 -22.07 7.58
CA ALA A 50 37.52 -23.08 7.15
C ALA A 50 36.42 -23.27 8.22
N PRO A 51 35.16 -23.54 7.82
CA PRO A 51 34.07 -23.78 8.75
C PRO A 51 34.32 -25.01 9.61
N VAL A 52 33.75 -25.01 10.80
CA VAL A 52 33.68 -26.21 11.61
C VAL A 52 32.50 -27.04 11.11
N GLU A 53 32.76 -28.22 10.57
CA GLU A 53 31.72 -29.14 10.11
C GLU A 53 31.29 -30.06 11.25
N ILE A 54 29.99 -30.18 11.50
CA ILE A 54 29.35 -31.07 12.48
C ILE A 54 28.37 -31.95 11.70
N VAL A 55 28.73 -33.25 11.57
CA VAL A 55 27.89 -34.21 10.85
C VAL A 55 26.71 -34.62 11.72
N PHE A 56 25.51 -34.65 11.18
CA PHE A 56 24.32 -35.19 11.85
C PHE A 56 24.42 -36.71 11.91
N PRO A 57 24.28 -37.34 13.11
CA PRO A 57 24.15 -38.78 13.21
C PRO A 57 22.96 -39.31 12.40
N LYS A 58 23.07 -40.50 11.84
CA LYS A 58 22.05 -41.09 10.95
C LYS A 58 20.67 -41.24 11.59
N ASP A 59 20.58 -41.36 12.90
CA ASP A 59 19.36 -41.51 13.68
C ASP A 59 18.78 -40.15 14.14
N PHE A 60 19.40 -39.03 13.74
CA PHE A 60 18.95 -37.67 14.12
C PHE A 60 17.93 -37.09 13.14
N HIS A 61 17.09 -37.92 12.53
CA HIS A 61 15.97 -37.46 11.71
C HIS A 61 14.64 -38.07 12.18
N THR A 62 13.55 -37.48 11.76
CA THR A 62 12.18 -37.95 11.88
C THR A 62 11.48 -37.66 10.56
N GLY A 63 11.15 -38.70 9.79
CA GLY A 63 10.82 -38.54 8.39
C GLY A 63 11.92 -37.76 7.68
N ARG A 64 11.57 -36.78 6.89
CA ARG A 64 12.52 -35.94 6.14
C ARG A 64 13.16 -34.81 6.94
N VAL A 65 12.86 -34.64 8.24
CA VAL A 65 13.42 -33.57 9.06
C VAL A 65 14.61 -34.07 9.88
N TRP A 66 15.78 -33.54 9.58
CA TRP A 66 17.01 -33.74 10.32
C TRP A 66 17.14 -32.71 11.42
N ALA A 67 17.34 -33.13 12.67
CA ALA A 67 17.39 -32.21 13.81
C ALA A 67 18.56 -32.53 14.76
N LEU A 68 19.41 -31.55 15.03
CA LEU A 68 20.57 -31.61 15.88
C LEU A 68 20.52 -30.51 16.93
N LYS A 69 20.74 -30.84 18.20
CA LYS A 69 20.96 -29.86 19.26
C LYS A 69 22.46 -29.77 19.57
N LEU A 70 23.01 -28.57 19.47
CA LEU A 70 24.37 -28.25 19.89
C LEU A 70 24.32 -27.61 21.28
N CYS A 71 24.77 -28.32 22.29
CA CYS A 71 24.83 -27.84 23.67
C CYS A 71 25.99 -26.86 23.83
N SER A 72 25.77 -25.59 23.47
CA SER A 72 26.77 -24.54 23.52
C SER A 72 26.23 -23.31 24.24
N ALA A 73 27.07 -22.62 24.99
CA ALA A 73 26.68 -21.43 25.74
C ALA A 73 26.41 -20.23 24.81
N SER A 74 27.09 -20.11 23.68
CA SER A 74 26.90 -18.98 22.73
C SER A 74 27.46 -19.32 21.35
N LEU A 75 26.67 -18.99 20.31
CA LEU A 75 27.11 -19.01 18.91
C LEU A 75 27.14 -17.58 18.29
N LYS A 76 27.18 -16.54 19.11
CA LYS A 76 27.14 -15.12 18.66
C LYS A 76 28.24 -14.76 17.66
N GLU A 77 29.39 -15.40 17.75
CA GLU A 77 30.56 -15.18 16.88
C GLU A 77 30.53 -16.05 15.61
N PHE A 78 29.44 -16.75 15.36
CA PHE A 78 29.30 -17.65 14.22
C PHE A 78 28.13 -17.25 13.32
N GLU A 79 28.25 -17.69 12.08
CA GLU A 79 27.23 -17.80 11.05
C GLU A 79 27.19 -19.27 10.61
N TYR A 80 26.15 -19.68 9.90
CA TYR A 80 26.03 -21.08 9.55
C TYR A 80 25.47 -21.28 8.13
N ASN A 81 25.66 -22.48 7.60
CA ASN A 81 24.92 -23.08 6.49
C ASN A 81 24.75 -24.56 6.76
N TYR A 82 23.94 -25.24 5.98
CA TYR A 82 23.93 -26.68 5.92
C TYR A 82 24.78 -27.18 4.76
N LYS A 83 25.22 -28.45 4.87
CA LYS A 83 25.80 -29.20 3.76
C LYS A 83 25.02 -30.49 3.62
N ILE A 84 24.32 -30.65 2.50
CA ILE A 84 23.47 -31.81 2.21
C ILE A 84 24.01 -32.49 0.96
N ASP A 85 24.40 -33.76 1.10
CA ASP A 85 24.98 -34.59 0.03
C ASP A 85 26.18 -33.95 -0.70
N GLY A 86 26.94 -33.12 0.04
CA GLY A 86 28.13 -32.43 -0.46
C GLY A 86 27.90 -31.00 -0.93
N GLU A 87 26.67 -30.59 -1.18
CA GLU A 87 26.30 -29.22 -1.59
C GLU A 87 26.06 -28.33 -0.37
N ILE A 88 26.52 -27.07 -0.41
CA ILE A 88 26.25 -26.05 0.63
C ILE A 88 24.93 -25.38 0.31
N VAL A 89 24.01 -25.44 1.27
CA VAL A 89 22.68 -24.84 1.16
C VAL A 89 22.41 -23.90 2.33
N GLN A 90 21.72 -22.79 2.04
CA GLN A 90 21.22 -21.87 3.06
C GLN A 90 19.95 -22.43 3.69
N ASP A 91 19.73 -22.07 4.95
CA ASP A 91 18.53 -22.44 5.68
C ASP A 91 17.33 -21.60 5.21
N PRO A 92 16.24 -22.20 4.69
CA PRO A 92 15.04 -21.47 4.31
C PRO A 92 14.38 -20.69 5.48
N TYR A 93 14.66 -21.11 6.72
CA TYR A 93 14.18 -20.47 7.95
C TYR A 93 15.21 -19.52 8.57
N ALA A 94 16.24 -19.10 7.83
CA ALA A 94 17.26 -18.17 8.34
C ALA A 94 16.64 -16.81 8.67
N TYR A 95 17.02 -16.26 9.81
CA TYR A 95 16.54 -14.96 10.30
C TYR A 95 17.29 -13.76 9.73
N GLY A 96 18.38 -13.98 9.04
CA GLY A 96 19.17 -13.00 8.33
C GLY A 96 20.23 -13.66 7.47
N LEU A 97 20.69 -12.96 6.45
CA LEU A 97 21.76 -13.40 5.57
C LEU A 97 22.92 -12.41 5.54
N HIS A 98 24.13 -12.92 5.51
CA HIS A 98 25.37 -12.20 5.18
C HIS A 98 25.75 -12.49 3.74
N GLY A 99 26.40 -11.54 3.05
CA GLY A 99 26.81 -11.69 1.66
C GLY A 99 25.78 -11.25 0.64
N ARG A 100 24.68 -10.60 1.09
CA ARG A 100 23.58 -10.10 0.27
C ARG A 100 23.37 -8.58 0.38
N GLU A 101 24.38 -7.85 0.84
CA GLU A 101 24.29 -6.43 1.15
C GLU A 101 24.26 -5.52 -0.09
N HIS A 102 24.57 -6.04 -1.27
CA HIS A 102 24.67 -5.27 -2.51
C HIS A 102 23.56 -5.65 -3.50
N PHE A 103 22.56 -4.78 -3.64
CA PHE A 103 21.40 -4.99 -4.50
C PHE A 103 21.79 -5.18 -5.97
N GLY A 104 21.30 -6.24 -6.59
CA GLY A 104 21.47 -6.51 -8.02
C GLY A 104 22.88 -6.99 -8.41
N VAL A 105 23.74 -7.26 -7.45
CA VAL A 105 25.09 -7.80 -7.71
C VAL A 105 25.03 -9.33 -7.68
N PRO A 106 25.52 -10.03 -8.72
CA PRO A 106 25.65 -11.48 -8.71
C PRO A 106 26.58 -11.96 -7.58
N TYR A 107 26.23 -13.08 -6.97
CA TYR A 107 26.99 -13.68 -5.87
C TYR A 107 27.03 -15.21 -6.02
N ASP A 108 28.03 -15.84 -5.39
CA ASP A 108 28.14 -17.29 -5.27
C ASP A 108 27.50 -17.74 -3.93
N PRO A 109 26.31 -18.37 -3.96
CA PRO A 109 25.61 -18.71 -2.72
C PRO A 109 26.39 -19.68 -1.83
N GLU A 110 27.19 -20.55 -2.41
CA GLU A 110 27.96 -21.54 -1.62
C GLU A 110 29.15 -20.89 -0.91
N LYS A 111 29.79 -19.90 -1.52
CA LYS A 111 31.00 -19.28 -0.99
C LYS A 111 30.73 -18.00 -0.20
N GLU A 112 29.75 -17.20 -0.63
CA GLU A 112 29.58 -15.83 -0.15
C GLU A 112 28.41 -15.69 0.84
N VAL A 113 27.36 -16.55 0.75
CA VAL A 113 26.17 -16.39 1.58
C VAL A 113 26.23 -17.24 2.85
N ARG A 114 25.92 -16.62 3.98
CA ARG A 114 25.88 -17.26 5.31
C ARG A 114 24.58 -16.91 6.02
N CYS A 115 23.97 -17.89 6.65
CA CYS A 115 22.81 -17.71 7.51
C CYS A 115 23.20 -17.13 8.87
N ARG A 116 22.41 -16.21 9.37
CA ARG A 116 22.60 -15.53 10.65
C ARG A 116 21.62 -16.09 11.68
N PHE A 117 22.07 -16.15 12.93
CA PHE A 117 21.18 -16.46 14.06
C PHE A 117 20.31 -15.27 14.42
N LEU A 118 19.12 -15.55 14.94
CA LEU A 118 18.26 -14.53 15.50
C LEU A 118 18.99 -13.76 16.61
N ASN A 119 19.03 -12.46 16.51
CA ASN A 119 19.56 -11.62 17.57
C ASN A 119 18.45 -11.37 18.60
N GLU A 120 18.48 -12.16 19.68
CA GLU A 120 17.48 -12.09 20.77
C GLU A 120 17.65 -10.88 21.70
N ASN A 121 18.71 -10.09 21.55
CA ASN A 121 18.88 -8.85 22.34
C ASN A 121 17.88 -7.81 21.86
N VAL A 122 16.63 -8.03 22.22
CA VAL A 122 15.44 -7.27 21.84
C VAL A 122 15.15 -6.23 22.93
N SER A 123 16.04 -5.26 23.10
CA SER A 123 15.70 -4.08 23.90
C SER A 123 14.96 -3.05 23.03
N GLY A 124 13.99 -2.37 23.61
CA GLY A 124 13.33 -1.21 23.02
C GLY A 124 11.88 -1.41 22.57
N TRP A 125 11.28 -2.58 22.81
CA TRP A 125 9.83 -2.79 22.63
C TRP A 125 9.01 -2.52 23.92
N GLU A 126 9.66 -2.31 25.06
CA GLU A 126 9.00 -2.22 26.39
C GLU A 126 7.98 -1.07 26.49
N ASN A 127 8.10 -0.03 25.65
CA ASN A 127 7.19 1.13 25.61
C ASN A 127 6.62 1.36 24.20
N GLU A 128 6.68 0.38 23.31
CA GLU A 128 6.14 0.49 21.98
C GLU A 128 4.64 0.23 22.03
N THR A 129 3.86 1.08 21.36
CA THR A 129 2.43 0.90 21.16
C THR A 129 2.13 0.97 19.66
N ALA A 130 1.66 -0.14 19.12
CA ALA A 130 1.24 -0.18 17.72
C ALA A 130 0.06 0.78 17.49
N PRO A 131 0.04 1.54 16.39
CA PRO A 131 -1.05 2.46 16.09
C PRO A 131 -2.33 1.68 15.79
N ALA A 132 -3.43 2.04 16.46
CA ALA A 132 -4.74 1.47 16.21
C ALA A 132 -5.40 2.17 15.01
N VAL A 133 -4.91 1.92 13.79
CA VAL A 133 -5.48 2.49 12.57
C VAL A 133 -6.56 1.56 12.03
N GLU A 134 -7.84 1.90 12.24
CA GLU A 134 -8.95 1.15 11.66
C GLU A 134 -9.06 1.42 10.15
N TYR A 135 -9.72 0.52 9.39
CA TYR A 135 -9.77 0.63 7.92
C TYR A 135 -10.43 1.93 7.45
N GLU A 136 -11.52 2.36 8.09
CA GLU A 136 -12.22 3.60 7.77
C GLU A 136 -11.35 4.86 7.91
N ASN A 137 -10.40 4.85 8.84
CA ASN A 137 -9.50 5.96 9.12
C ASN A 137 -8.15 5.86 8.39
N MET A 138 -7.95 4.79 7.61
CA MET A 138 -6.67 4.51 6.96
C MET A 138 -6.51 5.32 5.66
N ILE A 139 -5.37 5.97 5.52
CA ILE A 139 -4.85 6.48 4.25
C ILE A 139 -3.56 5.72 3.97
N LEU A 140 -3.65 4.78 3.04
CA LEU A 140 -2.56 3.84 2.74
C LEU A 140 -1.62 4.42 1.68
N TYR A 141 -0.31 4.31 1.90
CA TYR A 141 0.71 4.78 0.97
C TYR A 141 1.67 3.64 0.59
N LYS A 142 1.54 3.13 -0.62
CA LYS A 142 2.33 2.02 -1.12
C LYS A 142 3.66 2.48 -1.71
N LEU A 143 4.75 1.81 -1.34
CA LEU A 143 6.08 2.19 -1.79
C LEU A 143 7.07 1.02 -1.90
N HIS A 144 8.08 1.21 -2.74
CA HIS A 144 9.24 0.33 -2.84
C HIS A 144 10.40 0.89 -1.99
N VAL A 145 10.88 0.11 -1.00
CA VAL A 145 11.90 0.58 -0.02
C VAL A 145 13.08 1.27 -0.69
N ARG A 146 13.67 0.62 -1.70
CA ARG A 146 14.85 1.15 -2.40
C ARG A 146 14.51 2.33 -3.31
N GLY A 147 13.53 2.16 -4.20
CA GLY A 147 13.21 3.14 -5.24
C GLY A 147 12.69 4.45 -4.71
N TYR A 148 11.95 4.41 -3.60
CA TYR A 148 11.31 5.58 -3.03
C TYR A 148 12.30 6.68 -2.64
N THR A 149 13.40 6.33 -1.98
CA THR A 149 14.37 7.32 -1.48
C THR A 149 15.65 7.45 -2.32
N LYS A 150 15.82 6.64 -3.37
CA LYS A 150 17.07 6.58 -4.14
C LYS A 150 17.48 7.93 -4.76
N LEU A 151 16.50 8.72 -5.23
CA LEU A 151 16.69 10.06 -5.79
C LEU A 151 16.37 11.21 -4.82
N ALA A 152 16.04 10.94 -3.56
CA ALA A 152 15.70 11.95 -2.53
C ALA A 152 16.95 12.70 -2.01
N ARG A 153 17.67 13.40 -2.88
CA ARG A 153 19.05 13.90 -2.69
C ARG A 153 19.30 14.75 -1.44
N LYS A 154 18.34 15.59 -1.04
CA LYS A 154 18.50 16.53 0.10
C LYS A 154 17.61 16.15 1.28
N MET A 155 16.68 15.23 1.06
CA MET A 155 15.68 14.85 2.06
C MET A 155 16.15 13.68 2.91
N VAL A 156 17.01 12.81 2.33
CA VAL A 156 17.38 11.53 2.93
C VAL A 156 18.89 11.30 2.83
N SER A 157 19.50 10.92 3.94
CA SER A 157 20.91 10.54 4.04
C SER A 157 21.13 9.06 3.68
N HIS A 158 20.26 8.18 4.19
CA HIS A 158 20.34 6.72 4.02
C HIS A 158 19.47 6.22 2.86
N LYS A 159 19.87 6.58 1.64
CA LYS A 159 19.05 6.35 0.42
C LYS A 159 18.87 4.88 0.08
N GLY A 160 17.63 4.49 -0.18
CA GLY A 160 17.26 3.14 -0.61
C GLY A 160 17.30 2.11 0.51
N THR A 161 17.14 2.55 1.76
CA THR A 161 17.23 1.69 2.95
C THR A 161 16.08 1.92 3.91
N PHE A 162 15.91 1.01 4.88
CA PHE A 162 14.93 1.13 5.96
C PHE A 162 15.13 2.41 6.80
N LEU A 163 16.38 2.78 7.11
CA LEU A 163 16.67 4.05 7.78
C LEU A 163 16.26 5.25 6.91
N GLY A 164 16.45 5.17 5.61
CA GLY A 164 16.01 6.21 4.69
C GLY A 164 14.49 6.42 4.72
N LEU A 165 13.71 5.38 4.99
CA LEU A 165 12.25 5.50 5.17
C LEU A 165 11.91 6.24 6.47
N THR A 166 12.65 6.06 7.56
CA THR A 166 12.40 6.81 8.80
C THR A 166 12.60 8.32 8.62
N GLU A 167 13.52 8.72 7.74
CA GLU A 167 13.75 10.12 7.41
C GLU A 167 12.57 10.75 6.62
N MET A 168 11.67 9.91 6.04
CA MET A 168 10.48 10.35 5.31
C MET A 168 9.22 10.47 6.17
N ILE A 169 9.25 10.08 7.42
CA ILE A 169 8.10 10.16 8.34
C ILE A 169 7.49 11.58 8.40
N PRO A 170 8.27 12.68 8.50
CA PRO A 170 7.71 14.03 8.48
C PRO A 170 6.92 14.36 7.23
N TYR A 171 7.37 13.88 6.05
CA TYR A 171 6.67 14.06 4.79
C TYR A 171 5.31 13.35 4.79
N TRP A 172 5.26 12.08 5.21
CA TRP A 172 4.01 11.33 5.29
C TRP A 172 3.02 11.95 6.28
N LYS A 173 3.49 12.42 7.43
CA LYS A 173 2.65 13.13 8.41
C LYS A 173 2.07 14.42 7.85
N GLU A 174 2.88 15.22 7.16
CA GLU A 174 2.43 16.46 6.51
C GLU A 174 1.39 16.18 5.42
N LEU A 175 1.57 15.11 4.64
CA LEU A 175 0.60 14.69 3.61
C LEU A 175 -0.69 14.10 4.21
N GLY A 176 -0.65 13.66 5.47
CA GLY A 176 -1.79 13.05 6.15
C GLY A 176 -1.83 11.52 6.07
N ILE A 177 -0.75 10.86 5.68
CA ILE A 177 -0.62 9.40 5.64
C ILE A 177 -0.51 8.84 7.05
N ASN A 178 -1.22 7.74 7.33
CA ASN A 178 -1.17 7.04 8.61
C ASN A 178 -0.95 5.52 8.48
N ALA A 179 -0.74 5.02 7.25
CA ALA A 179 -0.29 3.65 7.01
C ALA A 179 0.59 3.59 5.76
N ILE A 180 1.68 2.83 5.82
CA ILE A 180 2.52 2.54 4.64
C ILE A 180 2.41 1.07 4.27
N GLU A 181 2.48 0.77 2.96
CA GLU A 181 2.58 -0.58 2.43
C GLU A 181 3.93 -0.74 1.74
N LEU A 182 4.75 -1.63 2.27
CA LEU A 182 6.06 -1.96 1.70
C LEU A 182 5.92 -3.06 0.66
N MET A 183 6.32 -2.81 -0.58
CA MET A 183 6.58 -3.87 -1.55
C MET A 183 7.60 -4.86 -0.96
N PRO A 184 7.76 -6.09 -1.51
CA PRO A 184 8.54 -7.14 -0.84
C PRO A 184 9.85 -6.65 -0.22
N ALA A 185 9.97 -6.80 1.09
CA ALA A 185 11.11 -6.36 1.87
C ALA A 185 11.77 -7.51 2.66
N TYR A 186 11.32 -8.76 2.44
CA TYR A 186 12.04 -9.97 2.85
C TYR A 186 13.21 -10.25 1.89
N GLU A 187 14.10 -11.15 2.25
CA GLU A 187 15.31 -11.46 1.46
C GLU A 187 14.99 -12.31 0.23
N PHE A 188 14.69 -11.68 -0.90
CA PHE A 188 14.49 -12.32 -2.20
C PHE A 188 15.75 -12.27 -3.06
N CYS A 189 15.82 -13.10 -4.12
CA CYS A 189 16.93 -13.07 -5.08
C CYS A 189 16.67 -12.04 -6.19
N GLU A 190 17.56 -11.04 -6.30
CA GLU A 190 17.48 -10.03 -7.34
C GLU A 190 18.02 -10.50 -8.69
N VAL A 191 19.02 -11.37 -8.66
CA VAL A 191 19.67 -11.90 -9.86
C VAL A 191 19.43 -13.42 -9.89
N PRO A 192 18.70 -13.95 -10.88
CA PRO A 192 18.46 -15.37 -10.98
C PRO A 192 19.79 -16.14 -11.09
N ILE A 193 20.06 -17.02 -10.13
CA ILE A 193 21.21 -17.90 -10.16
C ILE A 193 20.89 -19.05 -11.09
N SER A 194 21.42 -19.02 -12.31
CA SER A 194 21.28 -20.15 -13.22
C SER A 194 22.43 -21.13 -13.02
N LYS A 195 22.17 -22.25 -12.35
CA LYS A 195 23.04 -23.43 -12.54
C LYS A 195 22.90 -23.89 -14.00
N PRO A 196 23.97 -24.08 -14.80
CA PRO A 196 23.87 -24.72 -16.09
C PRO A 196 23.33 -26.14 -15.86
N LYS A 197 22.18 -26.48 -16.44
CA LYS A 197 21.77 -27.87 -16.52
C LYS A 197 22.75 -28.54 -17.48
N GLU A 198 23.62 -29.40 -16.97
CA GLU A 198 24.42 -30.30 -17.79
C GLU A 198 23.48 -31.11 -18.68
N GLY A 199 23.59 -30.96 -20.01
CA GLY A 199 22.91 -31.81 -20.98
C GLY A 199 21.91 -31.18 -21.92
N SER A 200 21.70 -29.85 -21.96
CA SER A 200 20.84 -29.22 -23.00
C SER A 200 21.66 -28.44 -24.02
N GLU A 201 22.17 -29.15 -25.04
CA GLU A 201 22.93 -28.52 -26.15
C GLU A 201 22.10 -27.83 -27.22
N HIS A 202 20.80 -27.74 -27.10
CA HIS A 202 19.97 -27.11 -28.14
C HIS A 202 18.86 -26.25 -27.53
N ILE A 203 19.18 -25.05 -27.14
CA ILE A 203 18.42 -23.81 -27.33
C ILE A 203 19.31 -22.68 -26.80
N LYS A 204 20.05 -22.02 -27.68
CA LYS A 204 20.59 -20.68 -27.45
C LYS A 204 19.47 -19.68 -27.44
N THR A 205 18.57 -19.75 -26.48
CA THR A 205 17.83 -18.59 -26.05
C THR A 205 18.86 -17.64 -25.51
N ARG A 206 19.05 -16.48 -26.14
CA ARG A 206 19.82 -15.35 -25.58
C ARG A 206 19.27 -15.12 -24.17
N ARG A 207 19.92 -15.72 -23.15
CA ARG A 207 19.69 -15.35 -21.77
C ARG A 207 19.98 -13.88 -21.66
N LYS A 208 19.02 -13.10 -21.23
CA LYS A 208 19.20 -11.71 -20.87
C LYS A 208 20.08 -11.68 -19.62
N GLU A 209 21.37 -11.71 -19.82
CA GLU A 209 22.36 -11.40 -18.78
C GLU A 209 22.03 -10.00 -18.29
N ASN A 210 21.73 -9.85 -17.00
CA ASN A 210 21.50 -8.60 -16.26
C ASN A 210 20.07 -8.06 -16.06
N ILE A 211 19.02 -8.84 -16.18
CA ILE A 211 17.71 -8.42 -15.66
C ILE A 211 17.69 -8.63 -14.15
N VAL A 212 17.61 -7.53 -13.42
CA VAL A 212 17.48 -7.53 -11.95
C VAL A 212 16.01 -7.60 -11.59
N ASN A 213 15.61 -8.54 -10.74
CA ASN A 213 14.28 -8.52 -10.12
C ASN A 213 14.24 -7.37 -9.10
N TYR A 214 13.75 -6.21 -9.56
CA TYR A 214 13.71 -5.00 -8.74
C TYR A 214 12.56 -5.00 -7.74
N TRP A 215 11.36 -5.48 -8.14
CA TRP A 215 10.20 -5.46 -7.26
C TRP A 215 10.22 -6.50 -6.14
N GLY A 216 10.81 -7.68 -6.37
CA GLY A 216 10.95 -8.71 -5.36
C GLY A 216 9.82 -9.73 -5.26
N TYR A 217 8.88 -9.78 -6.21
CA TYR A 217 7.86 -10.84 -6.24
C TYR A 217 8.45 -12.16 -6.71
N ALA A 218 9.13 -12.83 -5.81
CA ALA A 218 9.80 -14.10 -6.02
C ALA A 218 9.93 -14.87 -4.69
N SER A 219 10.21 -16.16 -4.78
CA SER A 219 10.62 -16.98 -3.62
C SER A 219 11.81 -16.34 -2.91
N GLY A 220 11.87 -16.48 -1.59
CA GLY A 220 12.96 -15.91 -0.80
C GLY A 220 13.11 -16.54 0.58
N PHE A 221 13.96 -15.93 1.38
CA PHE A 221 14.12 -16.25 2.79
C PHE A 221 13.12 -15.41 3.60
N TYR A 222 11.93 -15.96 3.77
CA TYR A 222 10.77 -15.23 4.28
C TYR A 222 10.88 -14.77 5.74
N PHE A 223 11.88 -15.24 6.49
CA PHE A 223 12.13 -14.81 7.88
C PHE A 223 13.21 -13.73 7.99
N SER A 224 13.83 -13.35 6.88
CA SER A 224 14.94 -12.40 6.84
C SER A 224 14.50 -11.06 6.22
N PRO A 225 14.74 -9.92 6.85
CA PRO A 225 14.67 -8.63 6.18
C PRO A 225 15.72 -8.53 5.06
N LYS A 226 15.39 -7.80 4.00
CA LYS A 226 16.28 -7.63 2.85
C LYS A 226 17.59 -6.94 3.22
N SER A 227 18.69 -7.67 3.16
CA SER A 227 20.03 -7.18 3.53
C SER A 227 20.47 -5.97 2.72
N ALA A 228 20.13 -5.95 1.42
CA ALA A 228 20.44 -4.84 0.52
C ALA A 228 19.61 -3.56 0.74
N TYR A 229 18.58 -3.61 1.61
CA TYR A 229 17.79 -2.45 2.04
C TYR A 229 18.27 -1.91 3.40
N CYS A 230 19.44 -2.30 3.84
CA CYS A 230 20.05 -1.87 5.09
C CYS A 230 21.23 -0.95 4.83
N SER A 231 21.37 0.13 5.61
CA SER A 231 22.51 1.04 5.57
C SER A 231 23.60 0.66 6.57
N THR A 232 23.24 -0.09 7.58
CA THR A 232 24.15 -0.74 8.53
C THR A 232 24.41 -2.18 8.08
N ARG A 233 25.06 -3.01 8.81
CA ARG A 233 25.20 -4.44 8.50
C ARG A 233 24.29 -5.31 9.37
N GLU A 234 23.25 -4.69 9.94
CA GLU A 234 22.34 -5.32 10.87
C GLU A 234 20.87 -5.09 10.42
N PRO A 235 20.43 -5.74 9.33
CA PRO A 235 19.12 -5.50 8.72
C PRO A 235 17.96 -5.76 9.70
N GLU A 236 18.08 -6.72 10.60
CA GLU A 236 17.06 -7.04 11.60
C GLU A 236 16.87 -5.88 12.59
N GLN A 237 17.96 -5.24 13.02
CA GLN A 237 17.90 -4.10 13.93
C GLN A 237 17.39 -2.84 13.22
N GLU A 238 17.82 -2.62 11.97
CA GLU A 238 17.40 -1.46 11.19
C GLU A 238 15.92 -1.53 10.83
N PHE A 239 15.42 -2.70 10.45
CA PHE A 239 13.98 -2.89 10.18
C PHE A 239 13.15 -2.64 11.46
N ARG A 240 13.57 -3.20 12.59
CA ARG A 240 12.89 -2.98 13.90
C ARG A 240 12.90 -1.52 14.31
N TYR A 241 14.01 -0.83 14.11
CA TYR A 241 14.10 0.61 14.36
C TYR A 241 13.09 1.38 13.51
N MET A 242 12.97 1.04 12.21
CA MET A 242 12.00 1.66 11.31
C MET A 242 10.56 1.45 11.82
N ILE A 243 10.15 0.22 12.16
CA ILE A 243 8.80 -0.05 12.69
C ILE A 243 8.53 0.78 13.94
N ARG A 244 9.45 0.80 14.89
CA ARG A 244 9.29 1.58 16.13
C ARG A 244 9.12 3.08 15.86
N GLU A 245 9.90 3.67 14.94
CA GLU A 245 9.76 5.08 14.60
C GLU A 245 8.46 5.37 13.85
N LEU A 246 7.97 4.44 13.01
CA LEU A 246 6.64 4.54 12.39
C LEU A 246 5.54 4.55 13.45
N HIS A 247 5.52 3.58 14.37
CA HIS A 247 4.52 3.46 15.43
C HIS A 247 4.51 4.68 16.35
N LYS A 248 5.66 5.15 16.78
CA LYS A 248 5.82 6.37 17.57
C LYS A 248 5.20 7.61 16.92
N ASN A 249 5.10 7.61 15.59
CA ASN A 249 4.50 8.68 14.80
C ASN A 249 3.06 8.38 14.34
N GLY A 250 2.44 7.31 14.83
CA GLY A 250 1.08 6.92 14.52
C GLY A 250 0.89 6.36 13.10
N ILE A 251 1.94 5.79 12.52
CA ILE A 251 1.93 5.22 11.17
C ILE A 251 2.02 3.70 11.26
N ALA A 252 1.00 3.00 10.76
CA ALA A 252 0.99 1.55 10.64
C ALA A 252 1.87 1.08 9.47
N CYS A 253 2.45 -0.12 9.59
CA CYS A 253 3.24 -0.74 8.54
C CYS A 253 2.58 -2.03 8.06
N ILE A 254 2.24 -2.06 6.78
CA ILE A 254 1.79 -3.25 6.06
C ILE A 254 2.94 -3.71 5.17
N MET A 255 3.14 -5.01 5.03
CA MET A 255 4.21 -5.57 4.21
C MET A 255 3.66 -6.57 3.20
N GLU A 256 4.10 -6.47 1.95
CA GLU A 256 3.75 -7.45 0.93
C GLU A 256 4.61 -8.71 1.03
N PHE A 257 3.93 -9.85 0.92
CA PHE A 257 4.54 -11.16 0.77
C PHE A 257 4.03 -11.85 -0.50
N TYR A 258 4.95 -12.34 -1.29
CA TYR A 258 4.63 -13.16 -2.45
C TYR A 258 5.06 -14.61 -2.17
N PHE A 259 4.06 -15.51 -2.12
CA PHE A 259 4.28 -16.94 -1.96
C PHE A 259 3.89 -17.66 -3.25
N PRO A 260 4.85 -18.05 -4.11
CA PRO A 260 4.56 -18.84 -5.30
C PRO A 260 3.97 -20.21 -4.94
N GLU A 261 3.33 -20.86 -5.92
CA GLU A 261 2.57 -22.11 -5.74
C GLU A 261 3.34 -23.22 -5.01
N GLU A 262 4.64 -23.31 -5.23
CA GLU A 262 5.52 -24.29 -4.59
C GLU A 262 5.82 -24.01 -3.10
N THR A 263 5.40 -22.87 -2.57
CA THR A 263 5.61 -22.55 -1.15
C THR A 263 4.67 -23.37 -0.27
N ASP A 264 5.20 -23.96 0.79
CA ASP A 264 4.37 -24.64 1.79
C ASP A 264 3.53 -23.60 2.57
N SER A 265 2.21 -23.83 2.63
CA SER A 265 1.29 -22.94 3.37
C SER A 265 1.62 -22.80 4.86
N LEU A 266 2.23 -23.81 5.47
CA LEU A 266 2.69 -23.73 6.86
C LEU A 266 3.92 -22.82 6.99
N MET A 267 4.83 -22.83 6.01
CA MET A 267 5.94 -21.86 5.95
C MET A 267 5.41 -20.43 5.81
N ALA A 268 4.45 -20.21 4.92
CA ALA A 268 3.80 -18.91 4.75
C ALA A 268 3.18 -18.41 6.06
N LEU A 269 2.38 -19.26 6.74
CA LEU A 269 1.79 -18.92 8.04
C LEU A 269 2.86 -18.56 9.08
N ARG A 270 3.88 -19.40 9.24
CA ARG A 270 4.96 -19.18 10.22
C ARG A 270 5.76 -17.91 9.92
N ALA A 271 5.99 -17.60 8.65
CA ALA A 271 6.66 -16.35 8.27
C ALA A 271 5.84 -15.13 8.72
N LEU A 272 4.55 -15.09 8.40
CA LEU A 272 3.69 -13.96 8.80
C LEU A 272 3.55 -13.85 10.32
N GLN A 273 3.41 -14.98 11.05
CA GLN A 273 3.42 -15.01 12.51
C GLN A 273 4.72 -14.42 13.07
N PHE A 274 5.88 -14.81 12.50
CA PHE A 274 7.19 -14.29 12.92
C PHE A 274 7.30 -12.77 12.71
N TRP A 275 6.90 -12.25 11.55
CA TRP A 275 6.95 -10.81 11.30
C TRP A 275 5.97 -10.04 12.19
N ARG A 276 4.82 -10.64 12.51
CA ARG A 276 3.85 -10.05 13.43
C ARG A 276 4.38 -9.99 14.87
N ASP A 277 4.92 -11.10 15.36
CA ASP A 277 5.35 -11.25 16.75
C ASP A 277 6.72 -10.59 17.01
N PHE A 278 7.68 -10.78 16.09
CA PHE A 278 9.06 -10.34 16.29
C PHE A 278 9.33 -8.93 15.79
N TYR A 279 8.75 -8.54 14.65
CA TYR A 279 8.93 -7.21 14.05
C TYR A 279 7.77 -6.26 14.30
N HIS A 280 6.68 -6.70 14.88
CA HIS A 280 5.45 -5.93 15.14
C HIS A 280 4.83 -5.31 13.88
N VAL A 281 4.93 -5.98 12.72
CA VAL A 281 4.29 -5.55 11.48
C VAL A 281 2.76 -5.57 11.66
N ASP A 282 2.06 -4.49 11.28
CA ASP A 282 0.63 -4.31 11.55
C ASP A 282 -0.28 -5.06 10.58
N GLY A 283 0.23 -5.42 9.41
CA GLY A 283 -0.54 -6.18 8.42
C GLY A 283 0.29 -6.70 7.27
N PHE A 284 -0.37 -7.54 6.48
CA PHE A 284 0.26 -8.23 5.36
C PHE A 284 -0.65 -8.17 4.13
N HIS A 285 -0.11 -7.77 2.99
CA HIS A 285 -0.74 -7.97 1.70
C HIS A 285 -0.14 -9.24 1.08
N VAL A 286 -0.93 -10.31 1.03
CA VAL A 286 -0.44 -11.64 0.69
C VAL A 286 -0.82 -12.00 -0.73
N LEU A 287 0.19 -12.26 -1.55
CA LEU A 287 0.11 -12.49 -2.98
C LEU A 287 0.63 -13.87 -3.36
N GLY A 288 0.23 -14.37 -4.52
CA GLY A 288 0.60 -15.70 -5.01
C GLY A 288 -0.40 -16.78 -4.59
N GLU A 289 -0.03 -18.07 -4.79
CA GLU A 289 -0.91 -19.21 -4.57
C GLU A 289 -0.39 -20.20 -3.50
N GLY A 290 0.83 -20.02 -3.00
CA GLY A 290 1.49 -20.90 -2.02
C GLY A 290 1.03 -20.70 -0.58
N PHE A 291 -0.22 -20.29 -0.35
CA PHE A 291 -0.76 -20.11 1.00
C PHE A 291 -2.27 -20.35 1.04
N ASN A 292 -2.79 -20.60 2.23
CA ASN A 292 -4.22 -20.78 2.45
C ASN A 292 -4.82 -19.56 3.17
N ARG A 293 -5.65 -18.80 2.45
CA ARG A 293 -6.27 -17.55 2.94
C ARG A 293 -7.11 -17.76 4.19
N GLU A 294 -7.93 -18.84 4.23
CA GLU A 294 -8.76 -19.15 5.40
C GLU A 294 -7.91 -19.51 6.64
N MET A 295 -6.81 -20.25 6.43
CA MET A 295 -5.89 -20.61 7.52
C MET A 295 -5.29 -19.34 8.14
N LEU A 296 -4.87 -18.36 7.33
CA LEU A 296 -4.34 -17.09 7.82
C LEU A 296 -5.39 -16.29 8.59
N LEU A 297 -6.64 -16.19 8.07
CA LEU A 297 -7.73 -15.47 8.72
C LEU A 297 -8.21 -16.11 10.05
N ARG A 298 -7.99 -17.43 10.22
CA ARG A 298 -8.37 -18.17 11.44
C ARG A 298 -7.23 -18.24 12.47
N ASP A 299 -6.05 -17.77 12.12
CA ASP A 299 -4.90 -17.87 13.01
C ASP A 299 -4.99 -16.87 14.17
N GLY A 300 -4.71 -17.36 15.38
CA GLY A 300 -4.83 -16.55 16.60
C GLY A 300 -3.79 -15.44 16.72
N ILE A 301 -2.57 -15.63 16.20
CA ILE A 301 -1.50 -14.61 16.23
C ILE A 301 -1.78 -13.51 15.20
N LEU A 302 -2.29 -13.90 14.03
CA LEU A 302 -2.63 -12.96 12.96
C LEU A 302 -3.98 -12.27 13.17
N SER A 303 -4.80 -12.68 14.14
CA SER A 303 -6.12 -12.10 14.42
C SER A 303 -6.11 -10.59 14.76
N GLY A 304 -4.96 -10.04 15.12
CA GLY A 304 -4.75 -8.61 15.34
C GLY A 304 -4.07 -7.88 14.19
N ALA A 305 -3.73 -8.58 13.11
CA ALA A 305 -3.09 -8.03 11.92
C ALA A 305 -4.12 -7.74 10.82
N LYS A 306 -3.81 -6.79 9.93
CA LYS A 306 -4.57 -6.58 8.70
C LYS A 306 -4.08 -7.55 7.62
N LEU A 307 -5.00 -8.32 7.03
CA LEU A 307 -4.70 -9.33 6.01
C LEU A 307 -5.38 -8.94 4.70
N ILE A 308 -4.61 -8.44 3.75
CA ILE A 308 -5.12 -7.96 2.46
C ILE A 308 -4.95 -9.08 1.43
N PHE A 309 -6.04 -9.41 0.73
CA PHE A 309 -6.05 -10.41 -0.34
C PHE A 309 -6.69 -9.85 -1.60
N GLN A 310 -6.30 -10.39 -2.74
CA GLN A 310 -6.97 -10.15 -4.00
C GLN A 310 -7.93 -11.30 -4.31
N GLY A 311 -9.18 -10.96 -4.71
CA GLY A 311 -10.15 -11.94 -5.20
C GLY A 311 -10.55 -13.01 -4.19
N PHE A 312 -10.70 -12.66 -2.92
CA PHE A 312 -11.19 -13.57 -1.87
C PHE A 312 -12.63 -13.24 -1.50
N ASP A 313 -13.49 -14.25 -1.47
CA ASP A 313 -14.91 -14.12 -1.11
C ASP A 313 -15.07 -14.11 0.41
N PHE A 314 -15.00 -12.92 1.00
CA PHE A 314 -15.20 -12.71 2.43
C PHE A 314 -16.62 -13.01 2.89
N ASP A 315 -17.64 -12.76 2.06
CA ASP A 315 -19.03 -13.01 2.42
C ASP A 315 -19.29 -14.51 2.55
N HIS A 316 -18.75 -15.31 1.63
CA HIS A 316 -18.78 -16.76 1.76
C HIS A 316 -18.01 -17.25 2.99
N PHE A 317 -16.84 -16.69 3.26
CA PHE A 317 -16.01 -17.07 4.42
C PHE A 317 -16.70 -16.78 5.75
N TYR A 318 -17.25 -15.59 5.92
CA TYR A 318 -17.93 -15.19 7.16
C TYR A 318 -19.37 -15.69 7.25
N ARG A 319 -19.97 -16.16 6.14
CA ARG A 319 -21.35 -16.72 6.07
C ARG A 319 -22.39 -15.78 6.69
N GLY A 320 -22.32 -14.50 6.38
CA GLY A 320 -23.22 -13.46 6.90
C GLY A 320 -23.03 -13.11 8.38
N LYS A 321 -21.94 -13.56 9.01
CA LYS A 321 -21.59 -13.17 10.38
C LYS A 321 -20.57 -12.06 10.37
N LEU A 322 -20.73 -11.11 11.26
CA LEU A 322 -19.72 -10.09 11.48
C LEU A 322 -18.56 -10.67 12.31
N PRO A 323 -17.29 -10.47 11.89
CA PRO A 323 -16.14 -10.86 12.70
C PRO A 323 -16.03 -9.97 13.95
N ALA A 324 -15.46 -10.49 15.02
CA ALA A 324 -15.16 -9.70 16.22
C ALA A 324 -14.17 -8.56 15.93
N ARG A 325 -13.32 -8.72 14.91
CA ARG A 325 -12.41 -7.73 14.35
C ARG A 325 -12.36 -7.86 12.84
N ARG A 326 -12.38 -6.75 12.13
CA ARG A 326 -12.19 -6.67 10.67
C ARG A 326 -10.70 -6.81 10.34
N CYS A 327 -10.15 -8.04 10.41
CA CYS A 327 -8.74 -8.28 10.07
C CYS A 327 -8.53 -8.45 8.55
N GLY A 328 -9.49 -9.04 7.83
CA GLY A 328 -9.41 -9.21 6.38
C GLY A 328 -9.68 -7.93 5.60
N ALA A 329 -9.08 -7.79 4.42
CA ALA A 329 -9.39 -6.74 3.46
C ALA A 329 -9.25 -7.23 2.02
N GLU A 330 -10.08 -6.68 1.11
CA GLU A 330 -10.00 -6.90 -0.32
C GLU A 330 -9.11 -5.82 -0.97
N SER A 331 -8.17 -6.23 -1.82
CA SER A 331 -7.50 -5.37 -2.79
C SER A 331 -8.42 -5.21 -4.01
N ASN A 332 -9.14 -4.06 -4.10
CA ASN A 332 -10.26 -3.87 -5.02
C ASN A 332 -9.80 -3.49 -6.44
N MET A 333 -9.46 -4.50 -7.25
CA MET A 333 -9.08 -4.30 -8.65
C MET A 333 -10.24 -3.79 -9.52
N ASN A 334 -11.48 -4.14 -9.17
CA ASN A 334 -12.65 -3.68 -9.93
C ASN A 334 -12.82 -2.16 -9.83
N PHE A 335 -12.53 -1.58 -8.65
CA PHE A 335 -12.47 -0.12 -8.50
C PHE A 335 -11.49 0.51 -9.49
N LEU A 336 -10.27 0.00 -9.57
CA LEU A 336 -9.25 0.49 -10.51
C LEU A 336 -9.77 0.48 -11.95
N GLN A 337 -10.34 -0.63 -12.40
CA GLN A 337 -10.76 -0.80 -13.80
C GLN A 337 -11.93 0.12 -14.14
N ASP A 338 -12.99 0.09 -13.34
CA ASP A 338 -14.22 0.80 -13.65
C ASP A 338 -14.07 2.32 -13.43
N MET A 339 -13.35 2.75 -12.39
CA MET A 339 -13.15 4.16 -12.14
C MET A 339 -12.22 4.81 -13.17
N ARG A 340 -11.21 4.09 -13.70
CA ARG A 340 -10.42 4.57 -14.84
C ARG A 340 -11.27 4.70 -16.12
N ARG A 341 -12.18 3.76 -16.38
CA ARG A 341 -13.11 3.81 -17.51
C ARG A 341 -14.07 5.00 -17.38
N PHE A 342 -14.60 5.26 -16.19
CA PHE A 342 -15.43 6.43 -15.92
C PHE A 342 -14.63 7.73 -16.10
N LEU A 343 -13.41 7.81 -15.54
CA LEU A 343 -12.51 8.97 -15.66
C LEU A 343 -12.22 9.35 -17.12
N LYS A 344 -11.98 8.36 -17.99
CA LYS A 344 -11.73 8.63 -19.41
C LYS A 344 -13.00 8.80 -20.25
N SER A 345 -14.18 8.68 -19.64
CA SER A 345 -15.51 8.88 -20.26
C SER A 345 -15.99 7.72 -21.13
N ASP A 346 -15.68 6.47 -20.78
CA ASP A 346 -16.27 5.30 -21.44
C ASP A 346 -17.80 5.29 -21.23
N GLU A 347 -18.50 4.65 -22.14
CA GLU A 347 -19.95 4.50 -22.09
C GLU A 347 -20.39 3.52 -20.98
N GLY A 348 -21.58 3.75 -20.39
CA GLY A 348 -22.22 2.85 -19.45
C GLY A 348 -21.54 2.75 -18.08
N MET A 349 -20.67 3.69 -17.70
CA MET A 349 -19.88 3.58 -16.46
C MET A 349 -20.50 4.28 -15.23
N VAL A 350 -21.61 4.98 -15.39
CA VAL A 350 -22.23 5.76 -14.29
C VAL A 350 -22.71 4.86 -13.16
N GLU A 351 -23.33 3.71 -13.48
CA GLU A 351 -23.83 2.77 -12.48
C GLU A 351 -22.68 2.14 -11.67
N ALA A 352 -21.66 1.64 -12.37
CA ALA A 352 -20.48 1.07 -11.73
C ALA A 352 -19.75 2.10 -10.85
N ALA A 353 -19.59 3.34 -11.33
CA ALA A 353 -18.98 4.40 -10.56
C ALA A 353 -19.79 4.75 -9.30
N ALA A 354 -21.11 4.92 -9.42
CA ALA A 354 -21.99 5.19 -8.28
C ALA A 354 -21.96 4.05 -7.24
N TRP A 355 -21.83 2.80 -7.69
CA TRP A 355 -21.67 1.65 -6.79
C TRP A 355 -20.32 1.69 -6.07
N HIS A 356 -19.21 1.83 -6.80
CA HIS A 356 -17.86 1.82 -6.23
C HIS A 356 -17.62 2.96 -5.22
N ILE A 357 -18.18 4.15 -5.49
CA ILE A 357 -17.98 5.31 -4.62
C ILE A 357 -18.64 5.11 -3.24
N ARG A 358 -19.81 4.46 -3.19
CA ARG A 358 -20.56 4.22 -1.94
C ARG A 358 -20.25 2.88 -1.26
N HIS A 359 -19.59 1.95 -2.00
CA HIS A 359 -19.38 0.60 -1.54
C HIS A 359 -18.33 0.53 -0.42
N ASN A 360 -18.69 -0.15 0.64
CA ASN A 360 -17.80 -0.60 1.72
C ASN A 360 -18.34 -1.92 2.26
N SER A 361 -17.64 -2.56 3.19
CA SER A 361 -18.07 -3.79 3.82
C SER A 361 -18.01 -3.69 5.34
N GLU A 362 -19.04 -4.26 6.01
CA GLU A 362 -19.08 -4.35 7.47
C GLU A 362 -18.16 -5.47 8.00
N ASN A 363 -17.80 -6.46 7.19
CA ASN A 363 -17.04 -7.63 7.62
C ASN A 363 -15.55 -7.61 7.23
N HIS A 364 -15.15 -6.79 6.25
CA HIS A 364 -13.75 -6.65 5.82
C HIS A 364 -13.45 -5.23 5.35
N GLY A 365 -12.16 -4.88 5.22
CA GLY A 365 -11.73 -3.64 4.59
C GLY A 365 -11.83 -3.72 3.06
N VAL A 366 -12.05 -2.58 2.40
CA VAL A 366 -12.05 -2.45 0.94
C VAL A 366 -10.96 -1.46 0.56
N ILE A 367 -9.86 -1.94 -0.04
CA ILE A 367 -8.72 -1.09 -0.44
C ILE A 367 -8.92 -0.61 -1.86
N ASN A 368 -9.24 0.67 -2.04
CA ASN A 368 -9.49 1.31 -3.32
C ASN A 368 -8.25 2.03 -3.84
N TYR A 369 -7.91 1.84 -5.11
CA TYR A 369 -6.77 2.49 -5.74
C TYR A 369 -7.03 2.73 -7.22
N MET A 370 -6.48 3.85 -7.73
CA MET A 370 -6.52 4.19 -9.15
C MET A 370 -5.32 3.62 -9.91
N VAL A 371 -4.20 3.42 -9.22
CA VAL A 371 -2.93 2.90 -9.78
C VAL A 371 -2.16 2.13 -8.71
N CYS A 372 -1.29 1.22 -9.17
CA CYS A 372 -0.36 0.46 -8.33
C CYS A 372 0.95 0.23 -9.11
N GLN A 373 1.87 -0.56 -8.56
CA GLN A 373 3.14 -0.89 -9.22
C GLN A 373 2.93 -1.61 -10.57
N ASP A 374 1.90 -2.46 -10.68
CA ASP A 374 1.55 -3.16 -11.90
C ASP A 374 0.58 -2.30 -12.72
N GLY A 375 1.12 -1.52 -13.61
CA GLY A 375 0.38 -0.58 -14.45
C GLY A 375 1.07 0.78 -14.57
N PHE A 376 0.36 1.74 -15.14
CA PHE A 376 0.82 3.13 -15.22
C PHE A 376 0.75 3.83 -13.87
N THR A 377 1.68 4.74 -13.60
CA THR A 377 1.55 5.76 -12.55
C THR A 377 0.38 6.68 -12.85
N MET A 378 -0.08 7.48 -11.90
CA MET A 378 -1.18 8.43 -12.12
C MET A 378 -0.89 9.42 -13.26
N ASN A 379 0.34 9.89 -13.36
CA ASN A 379 0.77 10.76 -14.44
C ASN A 379 0.83 10.04 -15.81
N ASP A 380 1.28 8.79 -15.81
CA ASP A 380 1.37 8.03 -17.06
C ASP A 380 -0.01 7.58 -17.54
N LEU A 381 -0.96 7.33 -16.62
CA LEU A 381 -2.36 7.02 -16.91
C LEU A 381 -3.04 8.09 -17.80
N VAL A 382 -2.66 9.35 -17.62
CA VAL A 382 -3.21 10.50 -18.37
C VAL A 382 -2.28 11.01 -19.48
N SER A 383 -1.14 10.31 -19.68
CA SER A 383 -0.09 10.73 -20.61
C SER A 383 0.19 9.73 -21.72
N TYR A 384 -0.20 8.46 -21.55
CA TYR A 384 0.08 7.40 -22.49
C TYR A 384 -1.16 6.57 -22.78
N ASN A 385 -1.39 6.26 -24.07
CA ASN A 385 -2.37 5.25 -24.49
C ASN A 385 -1.75 3.87 -24.59
N TYR A 386 -0.45 3.81 -24.88
CA TYR A 386 0.29 2.57 -25.11
C TYR A 386 1.41 2.41 -24.09
N LYS A 387 1.73 1.16 -23.74
CA LYS A 387 2.88 0.86 -22.89
C LYS A 387 4.20 1.04 -23.63
N HIS A 388 5.21 1.47 -22.90
CA HIS A 388 6.58 1.70 -23.37
C HIS A 388 7.56 0.91 -22.49
N ASN A 389 7.51 -0.43 -22.60
CA ASN A 389 8.31 -1.36 -21.79
C ASN A 389 9.59 -1.82 -22.52
N GLU A 390 10.02 -1.15 -23.60
CA GLU A 390 11.18 -1.55 -24.41
C GLU A 390 12.44 -1.71 -23.57
N ALA A 391 12.61 -0.87 -22.55
CA ALA A 391 13.74 -0.90 -21.62
C ALA A 391 13.80 -2.19 -20.77
N ASN A 392 12.68 -2.92 -20.62
CA ASN A 392 12.63 -4.20 -19.91
C ASN A 392 13.27 -5.32 -20.75
N GLY A 393 13.50 -5.07 -22.04
CA GLY A 393 14.15 -6.02 -22.95
C GLY A 393 13.24 -7.21 -23.29
N GLU A 394 11.91 -7.14 -23.08
CA GLU A 394 10.90 -8.16 -23.43
C GLU A 394 10.23 -7.86 -24.79
N GLY A 395 10.81 -6.96 -25.61
CA GLY A 395 10.22 -6.53 -26.87
C GLY A 395 8.85 -5.85 -26.70
N ASN A 396 8.62 -5.21 -25.56
CA ASN A 396 7.36 -4.57 -25.18
C ASN A 396 6.16 -5.55 -25.11
N GLN A 397 6.42 -6.85 -24.86
CA GLN A 397 5.37 -7.87 -24.73
C GLN A 397 4.89 -8.03 -23.28
N ASP A 398 5.70 -7.67 -22.30
CA ASP A 398 5.42 -7.73 -20.87
C ASP A 398 4.46 -6.62 -20.41
N GLY A 399 3.84 -6.81 -19.24
CA GLY A 399 2.84 -5.90 -18.69
C GLY A 399 1.51 -5.89 -19.43
N SER A 400 0.50 -5.25 -18.85
CA SER A 400 -0.84 -5.17 -19.44
C SER A 400 -0.84 -4.41 -20.78
N SER A 401 -1.51 -4.95 -21.77
CA SER A 401 -1.72 -4.26 -23.06
C SER A 401 -2.86 -3.24 -23.00
N TYR A 402 -3.72 -3.31 -21.99
CA TYR A 402 -4.87 -2.42 -21.82
C TYR A 402 -4.89 -1.80 -20.43
N ASN A 403 -4.56 -0.51 -20.36
CA ASN A 403 -4.39 0.22 -19.09
C ASN A 403 -5.59 1.07 -18.70
N TYR A 404 -6.67 1.11 -19.49
CA TYR A 404 -7.79 2.02 -19.32
C TYR A 404 -7.35 3.50 -19.23
N SER A 405 -6.29 3.84 -19.96
CA SER A 405 -5.63 5.15 -19.96
C SER A 405 -6.11 6.06 -21.08
N TRP A 406 -5.81 7.35 -20.97
CA TRP A 406 -6.05 8.34 -22.01
C TRP A 406 -4.96 9.41 -22.01
N ASN A 407 -4.21 9.54 -23.10
CA ASN A 407 -3.08 10.48 -23.24
C ASN A 407 -3.46 11.97 -23.31
N CYS A 408 -4.75 12.31 -23.19
CA CYS A 408 -5.28 13.68 -23.35
C CYS A 408 -4.94 14.33 -24.70
N GLY A 409 -4.78 13.52 -25.76
CA GLY A 409 -4.57 13.96 -27.14
C GLY A 409 -3.10 14.08 -27.58
N VAL A 410 -2.15 13.71 -26.74
CA VAL A 410 -0.71 13.66 -27.09
C VAL A 410 -0.03 12.51 -26.35
N GLU A 411 0.62 11.60 -27.05
CA GLU A 411 1.37 10.51 -26.45
C GLU A 411 2.66 11.03 -25.80
N GLY A 412 2.86 10.71 -24.52
CA GLY A 412 4.05 11.07 -23.75
C GLY A 412 4.18 12.56 -23.41
N PRO A 413 5.39 13.03 -23.09
CA PRO A 413 5.63 14.40 -22.64
C PRO A 413 5.26 15.47 -23.69
N THR A 414 4.67 16.58 -23.24
CA THR A 414 4.25 17.65 -24.14
C THR A 414 4.45 19.05 -23.56
N ARG A 415 4.65 20.05 -24.44
CA ARG A 415 4.67 21.47 -24.08
C ARG A 415 3.35 22.18 -24.32
N LYS A 416 2.35 21.51 -24.95
CA LYS A 416 1.01 22.07 -25.18
C LYS A 416 0.31 22.35 -23.85
N VAL A 417 0.05 23.62 -23.57
CA VAL A 417 -0.53 24.07 -22.29
C VAL A 417 -1.89 23.42 -22.05
N SER A 418 -2.76 23.40 -23.03
CA SER A 418 -4.12 22.82 -22.90
C SER A 418 -4.09 21.31 -22.56
N VAL A 419 -3.14 20.55 -23.13
CA VAL A 419 -2.97 19.13 -22.80
C VAL A 419 -2.45 18.96 -21.38
N ARG A 420 -1.47 19.75 -20.95
CA ARG A 420 -0.95 19.72 -19.59
C ARG A 420 -2.02 20.05 -18.55
N GLN A 421 -2.82 21.07 -18.81
CA GLN A 421 -3.95 21.46 -17.96
C GLN A 421 -5.00 20.36 -17.87
N MET A 422 -5.32 19.69 -19.00
CA MET A 422 -6.24 18.57 -19.01
C MET A 422 -5.69 17.38 -18.20
N ARG A 423 -4.40 17.05 -18.34
CA ARG A 423 -3.74 16.00 -17.55
C ARG A 423 -3.77 16.29 -16.04
N GLU A 424 -3.44 17.52 -15.65
CA GLU A 424 -3.51 17.94 -14.25
C GLU A 424 -4.94 17.79 -13.71
N ARG A 425 -5.96 18.23 -14.46
CA ARG A 425 -7.37 18.06 -14.11
C ARG A 425 -7.74 16.59 -13.93
N GLN A 426 -7.34 15.73 -14.86
CA GLN A 426 -7.65 14.30 -14.78
C GLN A 426 -6.95 13.62 -13.59
N ILE A 427 -5.73 14.02 -13.24
CA ILE A 427 -5.04 13.53 -12.04
C ILE A 427 -5.81 13.98 -10.78
N LYS A 428 -6.21 15.24 -10.69
CA LYS A 428 -7.04 15.75 -9.58
C LYS A 428 -8.37 15.01 -9.48
N ASN A 429 -9.04 14.76 -10.62
CA ASN A 429 -10.26 13.94 -10.67
C ASN A 429 -10.03 12.53 -10.12
N ALA A 430 -8.95 11.86 -10.54
CA ALA A 430 -8.61 10.52 -10.07
C ALA A 430 -8.39 10.48 -8.54
N PHE A 431 -7.70 11.48 -7.99
CA PHE A 431 -7.52 11.59 -6.54
C PHE A 431 -8.84 11.84 -5.81
N LEU A 432 -9.73 12.73 -6.29
CA LEU A 432 -11.02 12.94 -5.64
C LEU A 432 -11.92 11.70 -5.72
N MET A 433 -11.96 11.03 -6.89
CA MET A 433 -12.71 9.77 -7.03
C MET A 433 -12.28 8.72 -6.01
N MET A 434 -10.98 8.63 -5.73
CA MET A 434 -10.45 7.67 -4.76
C MET A 434 -10.60 8.15 -3.32
N LEU A 435 -10.21 9.39 -3.02
CA LEU A 435 -10.19 9.93 -1.66
C LEU A 435 -11.58 10.21 -1.09
N LEU A 436 -12.57 10.51 -1.93
CA LEU A 436 -13.93 10.81 -1.50
C LEU A 436 -14.89 9.61 -1.67
N SER A 437 -14.39 8.44 -2.05
CA SER A 437 -15.12 7.17 -2.01
C SER A 437 -15.05 6.53 -0.62
N GLN A 438 -16.04 5.69 -0.30
CA GLN A 438 -15.97 4.82 0.87
C GLN A 438 -14.78 3.84 0.76
N GLY A 439 -14.47 3.11 1.83
CA GLY A 439 -13.31 2.20 1.88
C GLY A 439 -11.98 2.93 2.14
N VAL A 440 -10.88 2.23 1.91
CA VAL A 440 -9.50 2.68 2.19
C VAL A 440 -8.84 3.19 0.92
N PRO A 441 -8.49 4.47 0.78
CA PRO A 441 -7.73 4.95 -0.37
C PRO A 441 -6.26 4.53 -0.25
N MET A 442 -5.71 3.97 -1.33
CA MET A 442 -4.29 3.65 -1.45
C MET A 442 -3.63 4.53 -2.52
N ILE A 443 -2.62 5.30 -2.11
CA ILE A 443 -1.80 6.15 -2.98
C ILE A 443 -0.51 5.40 -3.31
N TYR A 444 -0.14 5.33 -4.60
CA TYR A 444 1.15 4.81 -5.02
C TYR A 444 2.20 5.93 -4.99
N HIS A 445 3.38 5.64 -4.50
CA HIS A 445 4.40 6.64 -4.17
C HIS A 445 4.75 7.59 -5.31
N GLY A 446 4.69 8.88 -5.02
CA GLY A 446 5.04 9.96 -5.95
C GLY A 446 3.90 10.40 -6.86
N ASP A 447 2.76 9.74 -6.87
CA ASP A 447 1.61 10.15 -7.68
C ASP A 447 1.07 11.51 -7.26
N GLU A 448 1.17 11.85 -5.98
CA GLU A 448 0.74 13.12 -5.40
C GLU A 448 1.53 14.34 -5.90
N PHE A 449 2.65 14.10 -6.57
CA PHE A 449 3.39 15.15 -7.27
C PHE A 449 3.73 14.76 -8.73
N GLY A 450 2.99 13.80 -9.30
CA GLY A 450 3.04 13.44 -10.72
C GLY A 450 4.32 12.71 -11.14
N ASN A 451 4.77 11.75 -10.35
CA ASN A 451 5.84 10.83 -10.72
C ASN A 451 5.48 10.06 -12.00
N SER A 452 6.47 9.77 -12.83
CA SER A 452 6.31 9.08 -14.11
C SER A 452 7.36 8.00 -14.29
N GLN A 453 6.94 6.87 -14.82
CA GLN A 453 7.80 5.78 -15.29
C GLN A 453 7.99 5.83 -16.83
N SER A 454 7.70 7.01 -17.42
CA SER A 454 7.84 7.27 -18.86
C SER A 454 7.04 6.31 -19.74
N GLY A 455 5.86 5.89 -19.28
CA GLY A 455 4.98 4.95 -19.98
C GLY A 455 5.38 3.48 -19.83
N ASN A 456 6.37 3.16 -18.99
CA ASN A 456 6.64 1.80 -18.59
C ASN A 456 5.60 1.37 -17.54
N ASN A 457 4.74 0.41 -17.89
CA ASN A 457 3.68 -0.08 -17.00
C ASN A 457 4.03 -1.38 -16.28
N ASN A 458 5.31 -1.80 -16.35
CA ASN A 458 5.80 -3.03 -15.71
C ASN A 458 7.28 -2.88 -15.34
N ALA A 459 7.59 -1.91 -14.48
CA ALA A 459 8.97 -1.56 -14.13
C ALA A 459 9.67 -2.58 -13.19
N TYR A 460 9.26 -3.86 -13.23
CA TYR A 460 9.71 -4.94 -12.34
C TYR A 460 11.22 -5.17 -12.34
N CYS A 461 11.92 -4.77 -13.39
CA CYS A 461 13.35 -4.94 -13.57
C CYS A 461 14.12 -3.61 -13.66
N GLN A 462 13.49 -2.48 -13.31
CA GLN A 462 14.04 -1.15 -13.52
C GLN A 462 14.64 -0.56 -12.22
N ASP A 463 15.78 -1.09 -11.75
CA ASP A 463 16.53 -0.46 -10.65
C ASP A 463 17.31 0.79 -11.15
N ASN A 464 16.57 1.75 -11.70
CA ASN A 464 17.09 3.00 -12.26
C ASN A 464 16.06 4.12 -12.19
N ALA A 465 16.29 5.23 -12.86
CA ALA A 465 15.42 6.41 -12.84
C ALA A 465 13.98 6.14 -13.32
N THR A 466 13.72 5.07 -14.07
CA THR A 466 12.37 4.67 -14.46
C THR A 466 11.60 4.09 -13.27
N GLY A 467 12.20 3.20 -12.48
CA GLY A 467 11.57 2.59 -11.32
C GLY A 467 11.68 3.43 -10.03
N TRP A 468 12.55 4.46 -10.00
CA TRP A 468 12.76 5.28 -8.81
C TRP A 468 11.90 6.54 -8.81
N THR A 469 11.46 6.98 -7.63
CA THR A 469 10.67 8.21 -7.46
C THR A 469 11.49 9.45 -7.82
N ASP A 470 11.02 10.26 -8.78
CA ASP A 470 11.65 11.54 -9.13
C ASP A 470 11.20 12.68 -8.21
N TRP A 471 11.86 12.85 -7.09
CA TRP A 471 11.57 13.89 -6.10
C TRP A 471 11.69 15.33 -6.62
N LYS A 472 12.19 15.54 -7.84
CA LYS A 472 12.12 16.86 -8.49
C LYS A 472 10.68 17.25 -8.84
N GLY A 473 9.80 16.26 -8.98
CA GLY A 473 8.35 16.48 -9.17
C GLY A 473 7.74 17.31 -8.07
N LEU A 474 8.21 17.16 -6.83
CA LEU A 474 7.69 17.86 -5.65
C LEU A 474 7.72 19.40 -5.82
N SER A 475 8.80 19.96 -6.34
CA SER A 475 8.90 21.41 -6.60
C SER A 475 8.23 21.84 -7.90
N ARG A 476 8.13 20.95 -8.90
CA ARG A 476 7.49 21.25 -10.19
C ARG A 476 5.99 21.26 -10.13
N ASN A 477 5.40 20.41 -9.29
CA ASN A 477 3.97 20.16 -9.19
C ASN A 477 3.45 20.39 -7.75
N GLN A 478 3.92 21.45 -7.11
CA GLN A 478 3.53 21.79 -5.75
C GLN A 478 2.02 21.96 -5.60
N GLY A 479 1.35 22.57 -6.60
CA GLY A 479 -0.10 22.74 -6.57
C GLY A 479 -0.88 21.42 -6.54
N LEU A 480 -0.40 20.40 -7.25
CA LEU A 480 -1.01 19.07 -7.20
C LEU A 480 -0.81 18.43 -5.81
N ARG A 481 0.38 18.53 -5.24
CA ARG A 481 0.65 17.99 -3.89
C ARG A 481 -0.24 18.66 -2.83
N GLU A 482 -0.36 19.98 -2.84
CA GLU A 482 -1.24 20.69 -1.91
C GLU A 482 -2.71 20.28 -2.12
N PHE A 483 -3.17 20.13 -3.37
CA PHE A 483 -4.51 19.62 -3.66
C PHE A 483 -4.76 18.25 -3.03
N VAL A 484 -3.83 17.30 -3.17
CA VAL A 484 -3.96 15.94 -2.58
C VAL A 484 -3.96 16.01 -1.06
N LYS A 485 -3.10 16.83 -0.47
CA LYS A 485 -3.04 17.06 0.98
C LYS A 485 -4.37 17.62 1.51
N ASP A 486 -4.93 18.63 0.83
CA ASP A 486 -6.21 19.23 1.22
C ASP A 486 -7.37 18.23 1.07
N ALA A 487 -7.37 17.42 0.01
CA ALA A 487 -8.36 16.36 -0.19
C ALA A 487 -8.29 15.27 0.90
N ILE A 488 -7.08 14.88 1.35
CA ILE A 488 -6.90 13.97 2.48
C ILE A 488 -7.40 14.63 3.77
N ALA A 489 -7.08 15.87 4.01
CA ALA A 489 -7.53 16.62 5.18
C ALA A 489 -9.06 16.75 5.20
N PHE A 490 -9.66 17.02 4.06
CA PHE A 490 -11.12 17.08 3.89
C PHE A 490 -11.78 15.74 4.20
N ARG A 491 -11.28 14.62 3.62
CA ARG A 491 -11.78 13.29 3.95
C ARG A 491 -11.77 13.04 5.46
N LYS A 492 -10.64 13.33 6.12
CA LYS A 492 -10.48 13.12 7.56
C LYS A 492 -11.41 13.98 8.43
N ALA A 493 -11.74 15.18 7.94
CA ALA A 493 -12.64 16.10 8.64
C ALA A 493 -14.12 15.68 8.51
N HIS A 494 -14.46 14.81 7.53
CA HIS A 494 -15.82 14.43 7.21
C HIS A 494 -16.03 12.92 7.30
N PRO A 495 -16.35 12.37 8.49
CA PRO A 495 -16.53 10.92 8.72
C PRO A 495 -17.55 10.26 7.81
N VAL A 496 -18.56 10.99 7.31
CA VAL A 496 -19.56 10.46 6.36
C VAL A 496 -18.92 9.95 5.05
N LEU A 497 -17.70 10.40 4.70
CA LEU A 497 -16.95 9.95 3.53
C LEU A 497 -16.14 8.67 3.77
N HIS A 498 -16.09 8.19 5.03
CA HIS A 498 -15.31 7.00 5.37
C HIS A 498 -15.97 6.19 6.50
N MET A 499 -17.25 5.87 6.28
CA MET A 499 -18.06 5.10 7.23
C MET A 499 -17.50 3.67 7.43
N PRO A 500 -17.61 3.10 8.62
CA PRO A 500 -17.23 1.69 8.87
C PRO A 500 -18.19 0.67 8.25
N VAL A 501 -19.31 1.13 7.69
CA VAL A 501 -20.40 0.32 7.14
C VAL A 501 -20.75 0.77 5.74
N GLU A 502 -21.44 -0.09 4.98
CA GLU A 502 -21.94 0.28 3.65
C GLU A 502 -23.09 1.29 3.74
N LEU A 503 -23.08 2.30 2.86
CA LEU A 503 -24.16 3.28 2.73
C LEU A 503 -25.37 2.64 2.03
N LYS A 504 -26.56 2.80 2.63
CA LYS A 504 -27.77 2.09 2.25
C LYS A 504 -28.64 2.82 1.21
N GLY A 505 -28.46 4.13 1.07
CA GLY A 505 -29.27 4.96 0.18
C GLY A 505 -30.72 5.13 0.64
N VAL A 506 -31.01 4.96 1.94
CA VAL A 506 -32.35 5.09 2.54
C VAL A 506 -32.28 5.82 3.88
N ASP A 507 -33.39 6.49 4.23
CA ASP A 507 -33.52 7.17 5.54
C ASP A 507 -33.93 6.17 6.64
N TYR A 508 -32.98 5.38 7.13
CA TYR A 508 -33.22 4.38 8.17
C TYR A 508 -33.18 4.93 9.61
N LEU A 509 -32.76 6.19 9.78
CA LEU A 509 -32.78 6.89 11.07
C LEU A 509 -33.90 7.91 11.20
N THR A 510 -34.78 8.03 10.20
CA THR A 510 -35.91 8.98 10.15
C THR A 510 -35.45 10.44 10.37
N LYS A 511 -34.36 10.81 9.67
CA LYS A 511 -33.76 12.15 9.76
C LYS A 511 -34.19 13.10 8.62
N GLY A 512 -35.03 12.61 7.70
CA GLY A 512 -35.56 13.37 6.57
C GLY A 512 -34.74 13.25 5.27
N PHE A 513 -33.53 12.71 5.35
CA PHE A 513 -32.66 12.45 4.19
C PHE A 513 -32.02 11.08 4.30
N PRO A 514 -31.76 10.37 3.17
CA PRO A 514 -30.97 9.14 3.18
C PRO A 514 -29.49 9.46 3.49
N ASP A 515 -28.75 8.44 3.95
CA ASP A 515 -27.31 8.52 4.21
C ASP A 515 -26.50 8.92 2.96
N VAL A 516 -26.92 8.43 1.78
CA VAL A 516 -26.41 8.83 0.47
C VAL A 516 -27.56 8.86 -0.54
N SER A 517 -27.53 9.82 -1.48
CA SER A 517 -28.48 9.88 -2.59
C SER A 517 -27.81 10.21 -3.90
N LEU A 518 -28.43 9.78 -5.00
CA LEU A 518 -27.93 9.89 -6.35
C LEU A 518 -28.76 10.90 -7.17
N HIS A 519 -28.07 11.73 -7.93
CA HIS A 519 -28.64 12.83 -8.68
C HIS A 519 -28.03 12.92 -10.10
N GLY A 520 -28.79 13.49 -11.01
CA GLY A 520 -28.36 13.79 -12.38
C GLY A 520 -28.79 15.20 -12.79
N GLU A 521 -29.26 15.37 -14.01
CA GLU A 521 -29.89 16.62 -14.48
C GLU A 521 -31.19 16.95 -13.72
N ARG A 522 -31.71 15.97 -13.00
CA ARG A 522 -32.84 16.10 -12.05
C ARG A 522 -32.40 15.65 -10.67
N ALA A 523 -32.78 16.37 -9.64
CA ALA A 523 -32.57 15.97 -8.26
C ALA A 523 -33.31 14.65 -7.98
N TRP A 524 -32.67 13.76 -7.21
CA TRP A 524 -33.21 12.44 -6.83
C TRP A 524 -33.41 11.45 -7.98
N TYR A 525 -32.83 11.73 -9.16
CA TYR A 525 -32.91 10.88 -10.33
C TYR A 525 -31.56 10.84 -11.05
N LEU A 526 -30.96 9.66 -11.12
CA LEU A 526 -29.74 9.39 -11.87
C LEU A 526 -30.07 8.62 -13.15
N SER A 527 -29.59 9.11 -14.31
CA SER A 527 -29.70 8.40 -15.59
C SER A 527 -28.59 7.36 -15.73
N TYR A 528 -28.99 6.12 -15.98
CA TYR A 528 -28.09 5.00 -16.30
C TYR A 528 -27.97 4.72 -17.80
N GLU A 529 -28.39 5.66 -18.64
CA GLU A 529 -28.19 5.53 -20.09
C GLU A 529 -26.70 5.43 -20.43
N ASN A 530 -26.37 4.61 -21.42
CA ASN A 530 -24.97 4.41 -21.84
C ASN A 530 -24.25 5.71 -22.21
N THR A 531 -24.98 6.69 -22.69
CA THR A 531 -24.45 8.01 -23.07
C THR A 531 -24.24 8.94 -21.88
N SER A 532 -24.81 8.63 -20.73
CA SER A 532 -24.65 9.44 -19.52
C SER A 532 -23.22 9.37 -18.99
N ARG A 533 -22.70 10.53 -18.57
CA ARG A 533 -21.38 10.69 -17.94
C ARG A 533 -21.44 11.66 -16.77
N LEU A 534 -22.67 11.83 -16.26
CA LEU A 534 -22.98 12.70 -15.13
C LEU A 534 -23.36 11.89 -13.92
N LEU A 535 -22.84 12.27 -12.77
CA LEU A 535 -23.17 11.67 -11.48
C LEU A 535 -23.12 12.77 -10.42
N GLY A 536 -24.21 12.95 -9.68
CA GLY A 536 -24.25 13.73 -8.45
C GLY A 536 -24.47 12.81 -7.26
N MET A 537 -23.71 12.98 -6.20
CA MET A 537 -23.87 12.23 -4.95
C MET A 537 -23.98 13.18 -3.79
N MET A 538 -25.04 13.07 -3.00
CA MET A 538 -25.19 13.81 -1.76
C MET A 538 -25.05 12.86 -0.59
N TYR A 539 -24.23 13.23 0.37
CA TYR A 539 -24.04 12.55 1.66
C TYR A 539 -24.68 13.40 2.76
N TYR A 540 -25.36 12.74 3.67
CA TYR A 540 -25.93 13.41 4.84
C TYR A 540 -25.10 13.06 6.09
N GLY A 541 -24.37 14.03 6.60
CA GLY A 541 -23.42 13.87 7.67
C GLY A 541 -23.99 13.42 9.01
N ALA A 542 -25.29 13.58 9.24
CA ALA A 542 -25.96 13.11 10.46
C ALA A 542 -25.90 11.58 10.66
N TYR A 543 -25.54 10.81 9.61
CA TYR A 543 -25.33 9.36 9.70
C TYR A 543 -23.95 8.96 10.19
N ALA A 544 -22.98 9.88 10.17
CA ALA A 544 -21.61 9.63 10.61
C ALA A 544 -21.44 9.69 12.14
N ARG A 545 -22.51 10.10 12.86
CA ARG A 545 -22.47 10.21 14.32
C ARG A 545 -22.48 8.83 14.97
N GLU A 546 -21.52 8.57 15.84
CA GLU A 546 -21.54 7.40 16.72
C GLU A 546 -22.75 7.48 17.67
N LYS A 547 -23.45 6.35 17.84
CA LYS A 547 -24.67 6.29 18.66
C LYS A 547 -24.46 6.69 20.12
N GLU A 548 -23.23 6.64 20.59
CA GLU A 548 -22.86 6.86 22.00
C GLU A 548 -22.41 8.30 22.30
N ASP A 549 -21.99 9.06 21.27
CA ASP A 549 -21.56 10.46 21.44
C ASP A 549 -22.66 11.43 21.00
N LEU A 550 -23.57 11.72 21.92
CA LEU A 550 -24.68 12.65 21.67
C LEU A 550 -24.25 14.14 21.64
N GLU A 551 -23.02 14.45 22.06
CA GLU A 551 -22.48 15.80 22.10
C GLU A 551 -21.59 16.12 20.88
N ALA A 552 -21.19 15.11 20.09
CA ALA A 552 -20.45 15.34 18.86
C ALA A 552 -21.27 16.16 17.85
N ALA A 553 -20.65 17.15 17.22
CA ALA A 553 -21.27 17.90 16.15
C ALA A 553 -21.65 16.96 15.00
N GLU A 554 -22.82 17.17 14.40
CA GLU A 554 -23.20 16.47 13.17
C GLU A 554 -22.26 16.90 12.04
N ASP A 555 -21.82 15.95 11.21
CA ASP A 555 -21.06 16.24 10.01
C ASP A 555 -21.94 16.97 8.97
N ASP A 556 -21.34 17.59 7.98
CA ASP A 556 -22.00 18.42 6.97
C ASP A 556 -22.83 17.61 5.97
N PHE A 557 -23.74 18.28 5.27
CA PHE A 557 -24.21 17.83 3.96
C PHE A 557 -23.09 18.03 2.95
N ILE A 558 -22.73 16.98 2.22
CA ILE A 558 -21.68 17.03 1.19
C ILE A 558 -22.29 16.63 -0.14
N TYR A 559 -22.11 17.44 -1.17
CA TYR A 559 -22.49 17.08 -2.54
C TYR A 559 -21.26 17.03 -3.43
N ILE A 560 -21.09 15.92 -4.16
CA ILE A 560 -20.00 15.71 -5.10
C ILE A 560 -20.61 15.55 -6.48
N GLY A 561 -20.30 16.47 -7.39
CA GLY A 561 -20.77 16.45 -8.77
C GLY A 561 -19.65 16.06 -9.73
N TYR A 562 -19.88 15.01 -10.51
CA TYR A 562 -18.96 14.48 -11.53
C TYR A 562 -19.52 14.77 -12.91
N ASN A 563 -18.79 15.51 -13.74
CA ASN A 563 -19.06 15.68 -15.15
C ASN A 563 -17.88 15.17 -15.97
N PHE A 564 -17.97 13.94 -16.49
CA PHE A 564 -16.95 13.40 -17.40
C PHE A 564 -17.33 13.56 -18.88
N HIS A 565 -18.37 14.32 -19.19
CA HIS A 565 -18.66 14.76 -20.53
C HIS A 565 -17.62 15.82 -20.98
N TRP A 566 -17.47 16.01 -22.30
CA TRP A 566 -16.53 16.99 -22.89
C TRP A 566 -17.13 18.39 -23.07
N GLU A 567 -18.34 18.62 -22.56
CA GLU A 567 -19.07 19.89 -22.54
C GLU A 567 -19.46 20.22 -21.12
N ASN A 568 -19.78 21.50 -20.87
CA ASN A 568 -20.44 21.92 -19.65
C ASN A 568 -21.76 21.17 -19.48
N ARG A 569 -22.05 20.73 -18.28
CA ARG A 569 -23.32 20.10 -17.92
C ARG A 569 -23.83 20.63 -16.60
N SER A 570 -25.15 20.70 -16.49
CA SER A 570 -25.83 21.11 -15.27
C SER A 570 -26.24 19.89 -14.45
N LEU A 571 -25.86 19.86 -13.17
CA LEU A 571 -26.36 18.92 -12.20
C LEU A 571 -27.37 19.60 -11.27
N ALA A 572 -28.49 18.92 -11.04
CA ALA A 572 -29.48 19.40 -10.09
C ALA A 572 -29.04 19.16 -8.65
N LEU A 573 -29.26 20.11 -7.80
CA LEU A 573 -28.96 20.04 -6.37
C LEU A 573 -30.25 19.73 -5.59
N PRO A 574 -30.20 18.78 -4.63
CA PRO A 574 -31.33 18.59 -3.72
C PRO A 574 -31.50 19.81 -2.81
N ASN A 575 -32.75 20.06 -2.42
CA ASN A 575 -33.02 21.10 -1.44
C ASN A 575 -32.42 20.73 -0.09
N LEU A 576 -31.72 21.66 0.52
CA LEU A 576 -31.29 21.58 1.90
C LEU A 576 -32.40 22.00 2.87
N PRO A 577 -32.25 21.74 4.18
CA PRO A 577 -33.11 22.34 5.19
C PRO A 577 -33.23 23.87 5.06
N GLU A 578 -34.32 24.43 5.59
CA GLU A 578 -34.58 25.88 5.55
C GLU A 578 -33.42 26.66 6.19
N GLY A 579 -33.00 27.76 5.54
CA GLY A 579 -31.88 28.58 6.00
C GLY A 579 -30.50 28.07 5.57
N MET A 580 -30.42 27.00 4.76
CA MET A 580 -29.16 26.48 4.24
C MET A 580 -29.03 26.63 2.72
N CYS A 581 -27.81 26.77 2.26
CA CYS A 581 -27.45 26.79 0.84
C CYS A 581 -26.18 25.96 0.58
N TRP A 582 -25.96 25.59 -0.69
CA TRP A 582 -24.75 24.94 -1.12
C TRP A 582 -23.62 25.93 -1.36
N LYS A 583 -22.45 25.69 -0.81
CA LYS A 583 -21.22 26.45 -1.06
C LYS A 583 -20.19 25.55 -1.76
N LYS A 584 -19.59 26.01 -2.85
CA LYS A 584 -18.56 25.25 -3.57
C LYS A 584 -17.22 25.41 -2.86
N ILE A 585 -16.57 24.29 -2.55
CA ILE A 585 -15.27 24.23 -1.85
C ILE A 585 -14.16 23.63 -2.69
N ALA A 586 -14.50 22.90 -3.75
CA ALA A 586 -13.51 22.36 -4.67
C ALA A 586 -14.04 22.33 -6.10
N ASP A 587 -13.15 22.58 -7.06
CA ASP A 587 -13.42 22.52 -8.49
C ASP A 587 -12.14 22.14 -9.24
N THR A 588 -12.09 20.94 -9.81
CA THR A 588 -10.91 20.43 -10.52
C THR A 588 -10.64 21.11 -11.84
N SER A 589 -11.60 21.91 -12.36
CA SER A 589 -11.39 22.72 -13.56
C SER A 589 -10.48 23.91 -13.33
N LEU A 590 -10.33 24.33 -12.07
CA LEU A 590 -9.49 25.46 -11.68
C LEU A 590 -8.01 25.08 -11.65
N HIS A 591 -7.17 26.06 -11.96
CA HIS A 591 -5.72 25.95 -11.84
C HIS A 591 -5.27 26.14 -10.38
N GLY A 592 -4.06 25.72 -10.07
CA GLY A 592 -3.52 25.77 -8.71
C GLY A 592 -4.08 24.65 -7.85
N THR A 593 -4.36 24.91 -6.57
CA THR A 593 -4.90 23.89 -5.67
C THR A 593 -6.31 23.48 -6.08
N GLY A 594 -7.20 24.43 -6.38
CA GLY A 594 -8.60 24.13 -6.74
C GLY A 594 -9.38 23.43 -5.61
N PHE A 595 -8.87 23.48 -4.39
CA PHE A 595 -9.50 22.93 -3.18
C PHE A 595 -9.48 23.98 -2.06
N CYS A 596 -10.36 23.83 -1.07
CA CYS A 596 -10.54 24.79 0.02
C CYS A 596 -10.83 26.22 -0.49
N LEU A 597 -11.71 26.31 -1.50
CA LEU A 597 -12.11 27.59 -2.08
C LEU A 597 -12.94 28.38 -1.06
N GLU A 598 -12.62 29.65 -0.89
CA GLU A 598 -13.51 30.63 -0.24
C GLU A 598 -14.45 31.16 -1.31
N GLU A 599 -15.60 30.53 -1.50
CA GLU A 599 -16.62 31.01 -2.44
C GLU A 599 -17.76 31.71 -1.71
N GLU A 600 -18.06 32.92 -2.15
CA GLU A 600 -19.23 33.70 -1.71
C GLU A 600 -20.51 33.26 -2.44
N GLU A 601 -20.39 32.57 -3.60
CA GLU A 601 -21.51 32.18 -4.43
C GLU A 601 -22.34 31.05 -3.80
N GLU A 602 -23.66 31.32 -3.73
CA GLU A 602 -24.64 30.38 -3.18
C GLU A 602 -25.35 29.63 -4.30
N TYR A 603 -25.40 28.32 -4.21
CA TYR A 603 -26.12 27.44 -5.12
C TYR A 603 -27.34 26.84 -4.43
N LYS A 604 -28.50 26.81 -5.11
CA LYS A 604 -29.75 26.29 -4.51
C LYS A 604 -30.39 25.15 -5.30
N LYS A 605 -30.46 25.25 -6.62
CA LYS A 605 -31.22 24.33 -7.46
C LYS A 605 -30.35 23.51 -8.40
N SER A 606 -29.28 24.08 -8.90
CA SER A 606 -28.36 23.42 -9.84
C SER A 606 -27.01 24.10 -9.84
N ILE A 607 -26.01 23.36 -10.32
CA ILE A 607 -24.66 23.86 -10.57
C ILE A 607 -24.23 23.44 -11.97
N GLU A 608 -23.64 24.38 -12.71
CA GLU A 608 -22.96 24.06 -13.98
C GLU A 608 -21.54 23.61 -13.70
N ILE A 609 -21.17 22.45 -14.23
CA ILE A 609 -19.86 21.85 -14.07
C ILE A 609 -19.14 21.82 -15.40
N GLY A 610 -17.90 22.32 -15.42
CA GLY A 610 -17.05 22.33 -16.60
C GLY A 610 -16.77 20.92 -17.16
N PRO A 611 -16.24 20.85 -18.41
CA PRO A 611 -15.95 19.58 -19.06
C PRO A 611 -14.90 18.80 -18.28
N ARG A 612 -15.15 17.50 -18.10
CA ARG A 612 -14.22 16.57 -17.41
C ARG A 612 -13.75 17.11 -16.05
N ALA A 613 -14.70 17.53 -15.22
CA ALA A 613 -14.43 18.13 -13.92
C ALA A 613 -15.28 17.53 -12.80
N ILE A 614 -14.78 17.66 -11.59
CA ILE A 614 -15.48 17.32 -10.35
C ILE A 614 -15.60 18.60 -9.53
N VAL A 615 -16.78 18.80 -8.92
CA VAL A 615 -17.00 19.85 -7.93
C VAL A 615 -17.42 19.22 -6.60
N VAL A 616 -17.03 19.87 -5.49
CA VAL A 616 -17.45 19.48 -4.15
C VAL A 616 -18.14 20.68 -3.50
N LEU A 617 -19.34 20.45 -2.97
CA LEU A 617 -20.12 21.46 -2.28
C LEU A 617 -20.39 21.02 -0.84
N LEU A 618 -20.45 22.00 0.06
CA LEU A 618 -20.93 21.81 1.43
C LEU A 618 -22.25 22.57 1.65
N GLY A 619 -23.16 21.94 2.40
CA GLY A 619 -24.34 22.61 2.94
C GLY A 619 -23.93 23.54 4.08
N ARG A 620 -24.19 24.81 3.95
CA ARG A 620 -23.87 25.84 4.95
C ARG A 620 -25.07 26.68 5.26
N GLN A 621 -25.14 27.30 6.46
CA GLN A 621 -26.12 28.29 6.78
C GLN A 621 -26.01 29.46 5.78
N GLU A 622 -27.15 29.96 5.30
CA GLU A 622 -27.19 31.20 4.51
C GLU A 622 -26.58 32.34 5.34
N ALA A 623 -25.78 33.21 4.72
CA ALA A 623 -25.29 34.41 5.37
C ALA A 623 -26.49 35.22 5.86
N GLU A 624 -26.53 35.63 7.13
CA GLU A 624 -27.54 36.58 7.61
C GLU A 624 -27.49 37.79 6.68
N LYS A 625 -28.57 38.04 5.94
CA LYS A 625 -28.73 39.29 5.25
C LYS A 625 -28.80 40.35 6.32
N ASP A 626 -27.73 41.14 6.47
CA ASP A 626 -27.74 42.31 7.31
C ASP A 626 -29.06 43.06 7.04
N ALA A 627 -29.92 43.08 8.05
CA ALA A 627 -31.10 43.90 8.01
C ALA A 627 -30.61 45.34 7.82
N ILE A 628 -30.76 45.87 6.61
CA ILE A 628 -30.50 47.27 6.33
C ILE A 628 -31.40 48.04 7.29
N MET A 629 -30.87 48.46 8.42
CA MET A 629 -31.53 49.40 9.29
C MET A 629 -31.74 50.67 8.47
N ALA A 630 -33.01 50.92 8.14
CA ALA A 630 -33.41 52.20 7.57
C ALA A 630 -32.87 53.34 8.47
N PRO A 631 -32.29 54.40 7.92
CA PRO A 631 -31.80 55.50 8.74
C PRO A 631 -32.98 56.10 9.46
N VAL A 632 -32.94 56.09 10.80
CA VAL A 632 -33.87 56.82 11.65
C VAL A 632 -33.69 58.32 11.32
N ALA A 633 -34.68 58.89 10.68
CA ALA A 633 -34.76 60.38 10.41
C ALA A 633 -34.64 61.10 11.75
N ALA A 634 -33.61 61.90 11.89
CA ALA A 634 -33.44 62.80 13.02
C ALA A 634 -34.62 63.86 13.01
N LEU A 635 -35.49 63.74 13.98
CA LEU A 635 -36.41 64.81 14.34
C LEU A 635 -35.59 65.97 14.89
N GLN A 636 -35.50 67.04 14.12
CA GLN A 636 -35.07 68.35 14.60
C GLN A 636 -36.15 68.91 15.53
N ASP A 637 -35.86 68.98 16.80
CA ASP A 637 -36.58 69.80 17.75
C ASP A 637 -36.04 71.23 17.68
N HIS A 638 -36.88 72.09 17.10
CA HIS A 638 -36.80 73.51 17.35
C HIS A 638 -37.36 73.82 18.74
N HIS A 639 -36.55 74.40 19.61
CA HIS A 639 -37.03 75.24 20.66
C HIS A 639 -36.16 76.52 20.76
N GLU A 640 -36.80 77.61 20.37
CA GLU A 640 -36.44 78.99 20.74
C GLU A 640 -36.71 79.20 22.26
N ALA A 641 -35.85 79.83 22.94
CA ALA A 641 -35.95 80.98 23.85
C ALA A 641 -34.64 81.22 24.59
#